data_024ebc6c19c1c9e6f844b0637b43dccd
#
_entry.id   024ebc6c19c1c9e6f844b0637b43dccd
#
_cell.length_a   1.000
_cell.length_b   1.000
_cell.length_c   1.000
_cell.angle_alpha   90.00
_cell.angle_beta   90.00
_cell.angle_gamma   90.00
#
_symmetry.space_group_name_H-M   'P 1'
#
loop_
_entity.id
_entity.type
_entity.pdbx_description
1 polymer ?
#
loop_
_entity_poly.entity_id
_entity_poly.type
_entity_poly.pdbx_seq_one_letter_code
_entity_poly.pdbx_strand_id
1 'polypeptide(L)'
;KKKYTMGFNEFISKLFGNKATRDMKEIQPWVEKVKAVYPEISKLTNDELRAKTEELKKFIKDSAAEENKKIEELKATIESTDLEKREAIFSQIDKLEKEVLEKYEKALSEVLPTAFSIVKDTARRLSENEELEVTASDFDRELAAQGRDFVRIEGDKAIWKNHWKAGGNEMTWNMVHYDVQLFGGVVLHQGKIAEMATGEGKTLVATLPVFLNALTGNGVHVVTVNDYLAKRDSEWMGPLYMFHGLSVDCIDKHQPNSEARRRAYMADITFGTNNEFGFDYLRDNMAVSPKDLVQRKHNYAIVDEVDSVLIDDARTPLIISGPVPKGDQQLFEVLRPLVERLVEAQRKLATQYLADAKRLIASDKKEDQEAGFLALFRSHKALPKNKPLIKFLSEPGIKAGMLKTEEIYMEQNNKRMPEAVEPLYFVIDEKLKSVDLTDKGVDLITGNSQDPTLFVLPDIAAQLSELENQKGLSDEERLAKKDELMTNYAIKAERVHTINQLLKAYTMFEKDTDYVVMDGQVKIVDEQTGRIMDGRRWSDGLHQAVEAKEGVKVEAATQTFATITLQNYFRMYHKLSGMTGTAETEAGEFWDIYKLDVVVIPTNRPIARIDMNDRVYKTKREKYKAVIEEIEKMVQAGRPVLVGTTSVEISEMLSKMLTLRKIEHNVLNAKLHQKEAEIVAKAGQSSTVTIATNMAGRGTDIKLSAEVKAAGGLAIIGTERHESRRVDRQLRGRAGRQGDPGSSVFFVSLEDDLMRLFSSDRIATVMDKLGFKEGEMIEHKMISNSIERAQKKVEENNFGIRKRLLEYDDVMNKQRTVVYTKRRHALMGERIGMDIVDMIWERCYNAVQQPTYDDAKMEILQVLAMEAPFTEEDFRSKKKDDLAEQTFQEAMALFKRKTERMAQIANPVI
;
A
#
# COMPACT_ATOMS: atom_id res chain seq x y z
N LYS A 1 -22.54 32.93 -36.16
CA LYS A 1 -21.08 32.69 -35.99
C LYS A 1 -20.72 32.87 -34.54
N LYS A 2 -20.78 31.80 -33.68
CA LYS A 2 -20.21 31.78 -32.33
C LYS A 2 -18.72 31.51 -32.48
N LYS A 3 -17.89 32.48 -32.19
CA LYS A 3 -16.46 32.30 -31.97
C LYS A 3 -16.30 31.48 -30.67
N TYR A 4 -15.97 30.19 -30.78
CA TYR A 4 -15.42 29.42 -29.67
C TYR A 4 -14.02 29.95 -29.37
N THR A 5 -13.85 30.63 -28.28
CA THR A 5 -12.52 30.88 -27.69
C THR A 5 -12.01 29.55 -27.21
N MET A 6 -11.09 28.94 -27.92
CA MET A 6 -10.33 27.78 -27.45
C MET A 6 -9.66 28.13 -26.11
N GLY A 7 -9.82 27.29 -25.12
CA GLY A 7 -9.13 27.45 -23.84
C GLY A 7 -7.62 27.40 -24.04
N PHE A 8 -6.88 28.12 -23.19
CA PHE A 8 -5.40 28.16 -23.23
C PHE A 8 -4.75 26.76 -23.25
N ASN A 9 -5.31 25.81 -22.52
CA ASN A 9 -4.86 24.40 -22.52
C ASN A 9 -5.12 23.68 -23.85
N GLU A 10 -6.23 23.96 -24.54
CA GLU A 10 -6.48 23.42 -25.90
C GLU A 10 -5.56 24.01 -26.96
N PHE A 11 -5.19 25.29 -26.81
CA PHE A 11 -4.22 25.94 -27.68
C PHE A 11 -2.81 25.36 -27.51
N ILE A 12 -2.37 25.15 -26.25
CA ILE A 12 -1.08 24.52 -25.92
C ILE A 12 -1.05 23.07 -26.41
N SER A 13 -2.12 22.29 -26.24
CA SER A 13 -2.18 20.89 -26.68
C SER A 13 -2.13 20.77 -28.22
N LYS A 14 -2.64 21.74 -28.96
CA LYS A 14 -2.51 21.79 -30.42
C LYS A 14 -1.13 22.18 -30.92
N LEU A 15 -0.39 23.01 -30.16
CA LEU A 15 0.98 23.47 -30.52
C LEU A 15 2.04 22.43 -30.15
N PHE A 16 1.90 21.75 -28.98
CA PHE A 16 2.93 20.86 -28.44
C PHE A 16 2.51 19.39 -28.40
N GLY A 17 1.29 19.05 -28.86
CA GLY A 17 0.69 17.74 -28.66
C GLY A 17 0.26 17.51 -27.18
N ASN A 18 -0.61 16.54 -26.94
CA ASN A 18 -0.86 16.08 -25.57
C ASN A 18 0.26 15.14 -25.11
N LYS A 19 0.36 14.88 -23.79
CA LYS A 19 1.37 14.00 -23.21
C LYS A 19 1.39 12.64 -23.92
N ALA A 20 0.23 12.03 -24.14
CA ALA A 20 0.12 10.73 -24.80
C ALA A 20 0.76 10.69 -26.19
N THR A 21 0.59 11.77 -26.99
CA THR A 21 1.19 11.87 -28.33
C THR A 21 2.73 11.95 -28.25
N ARG A 22 3.27 12.64 -27.26
CA ARG A 22 4.73 12.73 -27.04
C ARG A 22 5.31 11.39 -26.60
N ASP A 23 4.68 10.75 -25.63
CA ASP A 23 5.09 9.45 -25.11
C ASP A 23 5.08 8.40 -26.24
N MET A 24 4.05 8.41 -27.10
CA MET A 24 3.99 7.52 -28.25
C MET A 24 5.13 7.75 -29.25
N LYS A 25 5.48 9.02 -29.52
CA LYS A 25 6.61 9.36 -30.42
C LYS A 25 7.96 8.93 -29.84
N GLU A 26 8.13 8.96 -28.55
CA GLU A 26 9.36 8.50 -27.87
C GLU A 26 9.53 6.99 -27.97
N ILE A 27 8.45 6.24 -27.83
CA ILE A 27 8.46 4.77 -27.72
C ILE A 27 8.38 4.10 -29.10
N GLN A 28 7.65 4.68 -30.07
CA GLN A 28 7.48 4.14 -31.43
C GLN A 28 8.79 3.64 -32.07
N PRO A 29 9.92 4.39 -32.03
CA PRO A 29 11.16 3.92 -32.64
C PRO A 29 11.69 2.59 -32.08
N TRP A 30 11.44 2.34 -30.79
CA TRP A 30 11.82 1.07 -30.15
C TRP A 30 10.99 -0.09 -30.65
N VAL A 31 9.68 0.10 -30.79
CA VAL A 31 8.78 -0.92 -31.34
C VAL A 31 9.14 -1.23 -32.81
N GLU A 32 9.46 -0.19 -33.60
CA GLU A 32 9.89 -0.40 -34.99
C GLU A 32 11.22 -1.19 -35.06
N LYS A 33 12.18 -0.94 -34.16
CA LYS A 33 13.41 -1.73 -34.07
C LYS A 33 13.10 -3.21 -33.76
N VAL A 34 12.18 -3.48 -32.83
CA VAL A 34 11.75 -4.85 -32.53
C VAL A 34 11.17 -5.51 -33.78
N LYS A 35 10.29 -4.83 -34.49
CA LYS A 35 9.67 -5.32 -35.73
C LYS A 35 10.67 -5.56 -36.86
N ALA A 36 11.71 -4.77 -36.92
CA ALA A 36 12.80 -4.93 -37.91
C ALA A 36 13.68 -6.17 -37.62
N VAL A 37 13.93 -6.48 -36.35
CA VAL A 37 14.75 -7.64 -35.94
C VAL A 37 13.93 -8.96 -35.96
N TYR A 38 12.67 -8.89 -35.69
CA TYR A 38 11.77 -10.05 -35.52
C TYR A 38 11.81 -11.08 -36.67
N PRO A 39 11.83 -10.68 -37.99
CA PRO A 39 11.88 -11.63 -39.10
C PRO A 39 13.15 -12.49 -39.12
N GLU A 40 14.26 -12.03 -38.59
CA GLU A 40 15.50 -12.81 -38.52
C GLU A 40 15.41 -13.82 -37.36
N ILE A 41 14.88 -13.39 -36.19
CA ILE A 41 14.69 -14.25 -35.03
C ILE A 41 13.69 -15.39 -35.34
N SER A 42 12.66 -15.11 -36.11
CA SER A 42 11.61 -16.10 -36.43
C SER A 42 12.11 -17.26 -37.33
N LYS A 43 13.25 -17.07 -38.00
CA LYS A 43 13.84 -18.10 -38.86
C LYS A 43 14.76 -19.07 -38.10
N LEU A 44 15.16 -18.74 -36.87
CA LEU A 44 16.06 -19.56 -36.07
C LEU A 44 15.38 -20.87 -35.67
N THR A 45 16.18 -21.96 -35.60
CA THR A 45 15.72 -23.20 -34.96
C THR A 45 15.49 -22.97 -33.46
N ASN A 46 14.83 -23.93 -32.77
CA ASN A 46 14.60 -23.81 -31.33
C ASN A 46 15.92 -23.74 -30.54
N ASP A 47 16.91 -24.55 -30.94
CA ASP A 47 18.26 -24.53 -30.31
C ASP A 47 19.00 -23.22 -30.59
N GLU A 48 18.95 -22.69 -31.82
CA GLU A 48 19.55 -21.37 -32.16
C GLU A 48 18.89 -20.23 -31.42
N LEU A 49 17.55 -20.30 -31.20
CA LEU A 49 16.82 -19.29 -30.43
C LEU A 49 17.27 -19.26 -28.95
N ARG A 50 17.49 -20.44 -28.34
CA ARG A 50 18.03 -20.55 -26.96
C ARG A 50 19.49 -20.10 -26.92
N ALA A 51 20.32 -20.46 -27.93
CA ALA A 51 21.69 -19.98 -28.02
C ALA A 51 21.80 -18.48 -28.14
N LYS A 52 20.84 -17.83 -28.83
CA LYS A 52 20.77 -16.36 -28.92
C LYS A 52 20.55 -15.70 -27.55
N THR A 53 19.79 -16.31 -26.69
CA THR A 53 19.64 -15.84 -25.31
C THR A 53 20.98 -15.87 -24.55
N GLU A 54 21.75 -16.94 -24.67
CA GLU A 54 23.06 -17.04 -24.04
C GLU A 54 24.06 -16.01 -24.62
N GLU A 55 23.98 -15.71 -25.91
CA GLU A 55 24.74 -14.64 -26.55
C GLU A 55 24.41 -13.28 -25.93
N LEU A 56 23.13 -12.98 -25.70
CA LEU A 56 22.71 -11.74 -25.05
C LEU A 56 23.17 -11.65 -23.59
N LYS A 57 23.10 -12.73 -22.82
CA LYS A 57 23.62 -12.78 -21.44
C LYS A 57 25.13 -12.46 -21.42
N LYS A 58 25.87 -13.08 -22.34
CA LYS A 58 27.31 -12.83 -22.46
C LYS A 58 27.60 -11.38 -22.83
N PHE A 59 26.92 -10.82 -23.82
CA PHE A 59 27.07 -9.42 -24.23
C PHE A 59 26.88 -8.45 -23.05
N ILE A 60 25.82 -8.65 -22.23
CA ILE A 60 25.54 -7.84 -21.07
C ILE A 60 26.68 -7.95 -20.04
N LYS A 61 27.11 -9.18 -19.71
CA LYS A 61 28.22 -9.38 -18.76
C LYS A 61 29.53 -8.77 -19.23
N ASP A 62 29.87 -8.92 -20.52
CA ASP A 62 31.08 -8.40 -21.11
C ASP A 62 31.10 -6.86 -21.10
N SER A 63 29.95 -6.21 -21.14
CA SER A 63 29.85 -4.73 -21.09
C SER A 63 30.47 -4.09 -19.85
N ALA A 64 30.53 -4.80 -18.74
CA ALA A 64 31.06 -4.33 -17.44
C ALA A 64 32.17 -5.25 -16.91
N ALA A 65 32.81 -6.03 -17.77
CA ALA A 65 33.84 -6.99 -17.36
C ALA A 65 35.06 -6.33 -16.70
N GLU A 66 35.49 -5.16 -17.19
CA GLU A 66 36.63 -4.43 -16.62
C GLU A 66 36.33 -3.92 -15.21
N GLU A 67 35.13 -3.37 -14.98
CA GLU A 67 34.73 -2.86 -13.66
C GLU A 67 34.59 -4.00 -12.66
N ASN A 68 33.96 -5.09 -13.07
CA ASN A 68 33.84 -6.29 -12.21
C ASN A 68 35.23 -6.84 -11.83
N LYS A 69 36.16 -6.91 -12.77
CA LYS A 69 37.54 -7.33 -12.50
C LYS A 69 38.22 -6.41 -11.48
N LYS A 70 38.08 -5.08 -11.64
CA LYS A 70 38.64 -4.11 -10.70
C LYS A 70 38.03 -4.25 -9.30
N ILE A 71 36.71 -4.51 -9.22
CA ILE A 71 36.03 -4.76 -7.94
C ILE A 71 36.65 -5.98 -7.24
N GLU A 72 36.85 -7.08 -7.94
CA GLU A 72 37.43 -8.29 -7.34
C GLU A 72 38.92 -8.07 -6.96
N GLU A 73 39.71 -7.34 -7.75
CA GLU A 73 41.06 -6.95 -7.41
C GLU A 73 41.08 -6.09 -6.13
N LEU A 74 40.18 -5.10 -6.00
CA LEU A 74 40.07 -4.26 -4.81
C LEU A 74 39.66 -5.07 -3.59
N LYS A 75 38.67 -5.95 -3.72
CA LYS A 75 38.24 -6.83 -2.63
C LYS A 75 39.38 -7.69 -2.10
N ALA A 76 40.23 -8.23 -2.98
CA ALA A 76 41.38 -9.04 -2.59
C ALA A 76 42.45 -8.27 -1.77
N THR A 77 42.49 -6.92 -1.88
CA THR A 77 43.41 -6.08 -1.12
C THR A 77 42.91 -5.63 0.25
N ILE A 78 41.62 -5.79 0.55
CA ILE A 78 41.00 -5.25 1.77
C ILE A 78 41.68 -5.79 3.03
N GLU A 79 41.87 -7.12 3.14
CA GLU A 79 42.42 -7.74 4.32
C GLU A 79 43.86 -7.36 4.62
N SER A 80 44.64 -7.10 3.55
CA SER A 80 46.04 -6.69 3.65
C SER A 80 46.25 -5.19 3.87
N THR A 81 45.18 -4.39 3.81
CA THR A 81 45.23 -2.92 3.94
C THR A 81 44.92 -2.50 5.38
N ASP A 82 45.64 -1.50 5.88
CA ASP A 82 45.37 -0.87 7.17
C ASP A 82 43.94 -0.38 7.28
N LEU A 83 43.32 -0.53 8.44
CA LEU A 83 41.91 -0.18 8.69
C LEU A 83 41.52 1.22 8.25
N GLU A 84 42.38 2.21 8.52
CA GLU A 84 42.15 3.62 8.17
C GLU A 84 42.11 3.88 6.65
N LYS A 85 42.71 3.02 5.83
CA LYS A 85 42.76 3.15 4.37
C LYS A 85 41.66 2.35 3.67
N ARG A 86 40.95 1.45 4.38
CA ARG A 86 39.90 0.60 3.80
C ARG A 86 38.71 1.39 3.30
N GLU A 87 38.39 2.52 3.93
CA GLU A 87 37.26 3.38 3.53
C GLU A 87 37.40 3.84 2.06
N ALA A 88 38.62 4.26 1.65
CA ALA A 88 38.87 4.68 0.27
C ALA A 88 38.66 3.52 -0.73
N ILE A 89 39.04 2.29 -0.34
CA ILE A 89 38.80 1.09 -1.16
C ILE A 89 37.31 0.79 -1.29
N PHE A 90 36.59 0.79 -0.18
CA PHE A 90 35.14 0.54 -0.21
C PHE A 90 34.38 1.62 -0.99
N SER A 91 34.74 2.89 -0.85
CA SER A 91 34.17 3.98 -1.63
C SER A 91 34.40 3.80 -3.13
N GLN A 92 35.59 3.28 -3.50
CA GLN A 92 35.90 2.99 -4.90
C GLN A 92 35.09 1.80 -5.41
N ILE A 93 34.93 0.74 -4.60
CA ILE A 93 34.07 -0.40 -4.94
C ILE A 93 32.62 0.06 -5.15
N ASP A 94 32.07 0.86 -4.24
CA ASP A 94 30.69 1.38 -4.34
C ASP A 94 30.48 2.21 -5.62
N LYS A 95 31.50 2.98 -6.01
CA LYS A 95 31.46 3.74 -7.27
C LYS A 95 31.46 2.82 -8.50
N LEU A 96 32.36 1.83 -8.51
CA LEU A 96 32.43 0.86 -9.60
C LEU A 96 31.16 0.02 -9.71
N GLU A 97 30.55 -0.38 -8.60
CA GLU A 97 29.24 -1.09 -8.60
C GLU A 97 28.14 -0.25 -9.26
N LYS A 98 28.12 1.06 -9.06
CA LYS A 98 27.19 1.97 -9.77
C LYS A 98 27.49 2.03 -11.27
N GLU A 99 28.77 2.13 -11.63
CA GLU A 99 29.19 2.13 -13.05
C GLU A 99 28.81 0.81 -13.75
N VAL A 100 28.91 -0.33 -13.07
CA VAL A 100 28.44 -1.64 -13.57
C VAL A 100 26.95 -1.59 -13.88
N LEU A 101 26.11 -1.09 -12.96
CA LEU A 101 24.67 -0.97 -13.16
C LEU A 101 24.32 -0.06 -14.35
N GLU A 102 25.02 1.07 -14.50
CA GLU A 102 24.81 1.99 -15.63
C GLU A 102 25.20 1.34 -16.97
N LYS A 103 26.30 0.58 -17.01
CA LYS A 103 26.71 -0.17 -18.20
C LYS A 103 25.71 -1.28 -18.55
N TYR A 104 25.21 -1.99 -17.55
CA TYR A 104 24.16 -2.98 -17.77
C TYR A 104 22.88 -2.36 -18.35
N GLU A 105 22.45 -1.19 -17.86
CA GLU A 105 21.28 -0.50 -18.41
C GLU A 105 21.47 -0.12 -19.89
N LYS A 106 22.67 0.33 -20.27
CA LYS A 106 23.00 0.62 -21.68
C LYS A 106 22.97 -0.65 -22.53
N ALA A 107 23.63 -1.73 -22.07
CA ALA A 107 23.64 -3.00 -22.74
C ALA A 107 22.22 -3.59 -22.90
N LEU A 108 21.38 -3.52 -21.84
CA LEU A 108 19.98 -3.95 -21.89
C LEU A 108 19.20 -3.17 -22.96
N SER A 109 19.42 -1.87 -23.07
CA SER A 109 18.76 -1.04 -24.09
C SER A 109 19.23 -1.41 -25.51
N GLU A 110 20.50 -1.75 -25.70
CA GLU A 110 21.01 -2.19 -27.01
C GLU A 110 20.42 -3.51 -27.45
N VAL A 111 20.28 -4.49 -26.54
CA VAL A 111 19.78 -5.83 -26.85
C VAL A 111 18.25 -5.93 -26.77
N LEU A 112 17.53 -4.91 -26.29
CA LEU A 112 16.08 -4.90 -26.14
C LEU A 112 15.32 -5.36 -27.38
N PRO A 113 15.63 -4.86 -28.61
CA PRO A 113 14.90 -5.30 -29.79
C PRO A 113 15.03 -6.79 -30.06
N THR A 114 16.21 -7.35 -29.84
CA THR A 114 16.47 -8.81 -30.01
C THR A 114 15.80 -9.62 -28.91
N ALA A 115 15.92 -9.19 -27.66
CA ALA A 115 15.31 -9.89 -26.51
C ALA A 115 13.78 -9.93 -26.61
N PHE A 116 13.14 -8.82 -26.96
CA PHE A 116 11.68 -8.77 -27.15
C PHE A 116 11.24 -9.64 -28.34
N SER A 117 12.03 -9.68 -29.40
CA SER A 117 11.77 -10.56 -30.55
C SER A 117 11.86 -12.03 -30.17
N ILE A 118 12.82 -12.42 -29.32
CA ILE A 118 12.99 -13.78 -28.80
C ILE A 118 11.74 -14.18 -27.99
N VAL A 119 11.30 -13.33 -27.06
CA VAL A 119 10.12 -13.61 -26.22
C VAL A 119 8.86 -13.73 -27.07
N LYS A 120 8.65 -12.79 -28.01
CA LYS A 120 7.52 -12.82 -28.94
C LYS A 120 7.52 -14.09 -29.79
N ASP A 121 8.67 -14.50 -30.30
CA ASP A 121 8.78 -15.68 -31.14
C ASP A 121 8.61 -16.99 -30.34
N THR A 122 9.12 -17.03 -29.11
CA THR A 122 8.88 -18.16 -28.20
C THR A 122 7.40 -18.33 -27.92
N ALA A 123 6.71 -17.21 -27.63
CA ALA A 123 5.26 -17.19 -27.43
C ALA A 123 4.50 -17.70 -28.68
N ARG A 124 4.92 -17.28 -29.88
CA ARG A 124 4.35 -17.77 -31.16
C ARG A 124 4.56 -19.25 -31.33
N ARG A 125 5.78 -19.74 -31.13
CA ARG A 125 6.10 -21.18 -31.28
C ARG A 125 5.28 -22.06 -30.35
N LEU A 126 5.12 -21.64 -29.08
CA LEU A 126 4.27 -22.32 -28.12
C LEU A 126 2.79 -22.28 -28.52
N SER A 127 2.32 -21.21 -29.19
CA SER A 127 0.93 -21.09 -29.62
C SER A 127 0.62 -21.92 -30.90
N GLU A 128 1.61 -22.14 -31.75
CA GLU A 128 1.46 -22.84 -33.04
C GLU A 128 1.79 -24.32 -32.98
N ASN A 129 2.56 -24.78 -31.95
CA ASN A 129 3.03 -26.16 -31.84
C ASN A 129 2.64 -26.73 -30.47
N GLU A 130 2.15 -27.96 -30.46
CA GLU A 130 1.81 -28.66 -29.23
C GLU A 130 3.07 -29.01 -28.41
N GLU A 131 4.18 -29.26 -29.09
CA GLU A 131 5.46 -29.59 -28.50
C GLU A 131 6.61 -28.88 -29.24
N LEU A 132 7.61 -28.44 -28.46
CA LEU A 132 8.85 -27.87 -28.97
C LEU A 132 10.02 -28.79 -28.59
N GLU A 133 10.76 -29.25 -29.57
CA GLU A 133 11.93 -30.10 -29.38
C GLU A 133 13.20 -29.26 -29.37
N VAL A 134 14.05 -29.48 -28.36
CA VAL A 134 15.38 -28.85 -28.21
C VAL A 134 16.39 -29.86 -27.71
N THR A 135 17.69 -29.59 -27.89
CA THR A 135 18.76 -30.31 -27.23
C THR A 135 18.67 -30.13 -25.71
N ALA A 136 18.63 -31.21 -24.95
CA ALA A 136 18.47 -31.19 -23.52
C ALA A 136 19.69 -30.58 -22.82
N SER A 137 19.49 -29.50 -22.10
CA SER A 137 20.45 -28.91 -21.17
C SER A 137 20.37 -29.55 -19.79
N ASP A 138 21.37 -29.30 -18.95
CA ASP A 138 21.33 -29.74 -17.54
C ASP A 138 20.12 -29.14 -16.80
N PHE A 139 19.76 -27.89 -17.12
CA PHE A 139 18.58 -27.22 -16.56
C PHE A 139 17.27 -27.92 -16.98
N ASP A 140 17.14 -28.35 -18.23
CA ASP A 140 15.97 -29.11 -18.70
C ASP A 140 15.84 -30.42 -17.94
N ARG A 141 16.97 -31.12 -17.72
CA ARG A 141 17.03 -32.39 -16.98
C ARG A 141 16.64 -32.20 -15.51
N GLU A 142 17.10 -31.12 -14.91
CA GLU A 142 16.73 -30.73 -13.54
C GLU A 142 15.22 -30.46 -13.41
N LEU A 143 14.64 -29.68 -14.31
CA LEU A 143 13.20 -29.40 -14.32
C LEU A 143 12.37 -30.68 -14.48
N ALA A 144 12.75 -31.56 -15.37
CA ALA A 144 12.10 -32.86 -15.55
C ALA A 144 12.23 -33.76 -14.30
N ALA A 145 13.39 -33.77 -13.66
CA ALA A 145 13.63 -34.48 -12.40
C ALA A 145 12.80 -33.94 -11.24
N GLN A 146 12.50 -32.63 -11.23
CA GLN A 146 11.57 -31.99 -10.29
C GLN A 146 10.10 -32.33 -10.57
N GLY A 147 9.80 -33.06 -11.62
CA GLY A 147 8.42 -33.44 -11.98
C GLY A 147 7.60 -32.32 -12.60
N ARG A 148 8.24 -31.33 -13.26
CA ARG A 148 7.52 -30.30 -14.01
C ARG A 148 6.77 -30.93 -15.20
N ASP A 149 5.47 -30.63 -15.32
CA ASP A 149 4.58 -31.26 -16.30
C ASP A 149 4.75 -30.72 -17.73
N PHE A 150 5.42 -29.58 -17.91
CA PHE A 150 5.63 -28.90 -19.19
C PHE A 150 6.90 -29.34 -19.94
N VAL A 151 7.77 -30.16 -19.35
CA VAL A 151 9.02 -30.64 -19.97
C VAL A 151 9.27 -32.09 -19.64
N ARG A 152 9.67 -32.87 -20.67
CA ARG A 152 10.15 -34.24 -20.51
C ARG A 152 11.45 -34.48 -21.29
N ILE A 153 12.25 -35.43 -20.83
CA ILE A 153 13.52 -35.78 -21.46
C ILE A 153 13.37 -37.07 -22.24
N GLU A 154 13.80 -37.05 -23.49
CA GLU A 154 13.88 -38.21 -24.37
C GLU A 154 15.30 -38.32 -24.95
N GLY A 155 16.16 -39.10 -24.29
CA GLY A 155 17.56 -39.20 -24.65
C GLY A 155 18.33 -37.89 -24.53
N ASP A 156 18.82 -37.39 -25.66
CA ASP A 156 19.53 -36.10 -25.72
C ASP A 156 18.61 -34.90 -25.97
N LYS A 157 17.30 -35.14 -26.04
CA LYS A 157 16.31 -34.13 -26.36
C LYS A 157 15.44 -33.80 -25.15
N ALA A 158 15.04 -32.52 -25.04
CA ALA A 158 14.02 -32.04 -24.16
C ALA A 158 12.80 -31.66 -24.99
N ILE A 159 11.64 -32.18 -24.61
CA ILE A 159 10.35 -31.88 -25.24
C ILE A 159 9.56 -30.97 -24.35
N TRP A 160 9.31 -29.77 -24.81
CA TRP A 160 8.54 -28.71 -24.11
C TRP A 160 7.12 -28.70 -24.64
N LYS A 161 6.14 -28.86 -23.75
CA LYS A 161 4.71 -28.83 -24.10
C LYS A 161 4.18 -27.43 -24.09
N ASN A 162 3.10 -27.19 -24.85
CA ASN A 162 2.39 -25.91 -24.84
C ASN A 162 1.23 -25.85 -23.82
N HIS A 163 1.06 -26.88 -23.02
CA HIS A 163 0.02 -26.97 -22.00
C HIS A 163 0.59 -27.47 -20.68
N TRP A 164 0.11 -26.89 -19.58
CA TRP A 164 0.53 -27.20 -18.21
C TRP A 164 -0.48 -26.68 -17.20
N LYS A 165 -0.29 -27.00 -15.92
CA LYS A 165 -1.13 -26.53 -14.84
C LYS A 165 -0.65 -25.17 -14.33
N ALA A 166 -1.56 -24.20 -14.19
CA ALA A 166 -1.33 -22.92 -13.57
C ALA A 166 -2.52 -22.52 -12.69
N GLY A 167 -2.27 -22.19 -11.42
CA GLY A 167 -3.32 -21.86 -10.47
C GLY A 167 -4.35 -22.98 -10.28
N GLY A 168 -3.92 -24.24 -10.42
CA GLY A 168 -4.78 -25.40 -10.29
C GLY A 168 -5.59 -25.80 -11.55
N ASN A 169 -5.50 -25.03 -12.62
CA ASN A 169 -6.23 -25.28 -13.88
C ASN A 169 -5.28 -25.67 -15.01
N GLU A 170 -5.75 -26.52 -15.90
CA GLU A 170 -5.05 -26.81 -17.16
C GLU A 170 -5.09 -25.59 -18.07
N MET A 171 -3.92 -25.14 -18.50
CA MET A 171 -3.74 -23.98 -19.39
C MET A 171 -3.02 -24.45 -20.67
N THR A 172 -3.54 -24.02 -21.82
CA THR A 172 -2.87 -24.16 -23.10
C THR A 172 -2.41 -22.80 -23.57
N TRP A 173 -1.15 -22.68 -23.97
CA TRP A 173 -0.58 -21.44 -24.45
C TRP A 173 -1.12 -21.11 -25.84
N ASN A 174 -1.81 -19.97 -25.97
CA ASN A 174 -2.40 -19.47 -27.21
C ASN A 174 -2.22 -17.96 -27.41
N MET A 175 -1.19 -17.38 -26.78
CA MET A 175 -0.96 -15.94 -26.77
C MET A 175 0.28 -15.57 -27.56
N VAL A 176 0.17 -14.49 -28.34
CA VAL A 176 1.30 -13.85 -29.04
C VAL A 176 1.18 -12.34 -28.82
N HIS A 177 2.31 -11.67 -28.61
CA HIS A 177 2.33 -10.23 -28.32
C HIS A 177 1.86 -9.38 -29.50
N TYR A 178 0.93 -8.47 -29.22
CA TYR A 178 0.51 -7.40 -30.15
C TYR A 178 1.50 -6.24 -30.13
N ASP A 179 1.45 -5.38 -31.15
CA ASP A 179 2.31 -4.18 -31.22
C ASP A 179 2.10 -3.26 -30.02
N VAL A 180 0.87 -3.05 -29.56
CA VAL A 180 0.57 -2.24 -28.37
C VAL A 180 1.17 -2.86 -27.08
N GLN A 181 1.33 -4.16 -27.04
CA GLN A 181 1.96 -4.85 -25.92
C GLN A 181 3.49 -4.69 -25.94
N LEU A 182 4.10 -4.58 -27.12
CA LEU A 182 5.51 -4.20 -27.26
C LEU A 182 5.75 -2.78 -26.72
N PHE A 183 4.84 -1.83 -26.97
CA PHE A 183 4.86 -0.51 -26.36
C PHE A 183 4.89 -0.57 -24.84
N GLY A 184 3.96 -1.33 -24.27
CA GLY A 184 3.90 -1.55 -22.82
C GLY A 184 5.21 -2.12 -22.26
N GLY A 185 5.79 -3.11 -22.95
CA GLY A 185 7.08 -3.70 -22.56
C GLY A 185 8.22 -2.70 -22.52
N VAL A 186 8.32 -1.82 -23.52
CA VAL A 186 9.34 -0.76 -23.56
C VAL A 186 9.17 0.23 -22.41
N VAL A 187 7.93 0.68 -22.14
CA VAL A 187 7.61 1.60 -21.04
C VAL A 187 8.05 1.00 -19.70
N LEU A 188 7.74 -0.27 -19.46
CA LEU A 188 8.11 -0.98 -18.25
C LEU A 188 9.64 -1.12 -18.09
N HIS A 189 10.34 -1.43 -19.20
CA HIS A 189 11.82 -1.48 -19.17
C HIS A 189 12.44 -0.13 -18.83
N GLN A 190 11.84 0.97 -19.28
CA GLN A 190 12.29 2.33 -18.98
C GLN A 190 12.06 2.76 -17.52
N GLY A 191 11.53 1.92 -16.65
CA GLY A 191 11.23 2.28 -15.27
C GLY A 191 10.06 3.24 -15.14
N LYS A 192 9.02 3.05 -15.96
CA LYS A 192 7.79 3.86 -15.96
C LYS A 192 6.57 2.98 -15.65
N ILE A 193 5.43 3.60 -15.46
CA ILE A 193 4.15 2.90 -15.31
C ILE A 193 3.46 2.81 -16.67
N ALA A 194 3.16 1.59 -17.10
CA ALA A 194 2.33 1.33 -18.25
C ALA A 194 0.85 1.24 -17.84
N GLU A 195 0.06 2.27 -18.14
CA GLU A 195 -1.39 2.18 -18.00
C GLU A 195 -1.96 1.47 -19.22
N MET A 196 -2.39 0.24 -19.00
CA MET A 196 -3.02 -0.59 -20.01
C MET A 196 -4.42 -0.97 -19.56
N ALA A 197 -5.40 -0.73 -20.39
CA ALA A 197 -6.80 -1.06 -20.08
C ALA A 197 -6.94 -2.53 -19.64
N THR A 198 -7.89 -2.79 -18.78
CA THR A 198 -8.14 -4.15 -18.29
C THR A 198 -8.50 -5.09 -19.47
N GLY A 199 -7.89 -6.27 -19.49
CA GLY A 199 -8.08 -7.23 -20.60
C GLY A 199 -7.11 -7.05 -21.79
N GLU A 200 -6.16 -6.10 -21.71
CA GLU A 200 -5.11 -5.91 -22.74
C GLU A 200 -3.89 -6.84 -22.55
N GLY A 201 -3.96 -7.79 -21.64
CA GLY A 201 -2.92 -8.82 -21.45
C GLY A 201 -1.67 -8.32 -20.74
N LYS A 202 -1.83 -7.52 -19.67
CA LYS A 202 -0.71 -7.00 -18.86
C LYS A 202 0.29 -8.09 -18.42
N THR A 203 -0.20 -9.24 -17.98
CA THR A 203 0.65 -10.37 -17.56
C THR A 203 1.57 -10.84 -18.68
N LEU A 204 1.07 -10.88 -19.93
CA LEU A 204 1.87 -11.22 -21.10
C LEU A 204 2.89 -10.11 -21.44
N VAL A 205 2.48 -8.83 -21.30
CA VAL A 205 3.38 -7.68 -21.52
C VAL A 205 4.57 -7.71 -20.57
N ALA A 206 4.33 -8.07 -19.31
CA ALA A 206 5.38 -8.15 -18.29
C ALA A 206 6.48 -9.15 -18.68
N THR A 207 6.18 -10.17 -19.51
CA THR A 207 7.19 -11.16 -19.94
C THR A 207 8.37 -10.51 -20.68
N LEU A 208 8.14 -9.43 -21.40
CA LEU A 208 9.14 -8.72 -22.19
C LEU A 208 10.23 -8.06 -21.32
N PRO A 209 9.90 -7.13 -20.42
CA PRO A 209 10.91 -6.50 -19.57
C PRO A 209 11.46 -7.43 -18.50
N VAL A 210 10.66 -8.40 -18.01
CA VAL A 210 11.12 -9.38 -17.03
C VAL A 210 12.21 -10.26 -17.62
N PHE A 211 11.97 -10.81 -18.82
CA PHE A 211 12.97 -11.60 -19.54
C PHE A 211 14.25 -10.79 -19.77
N LEU A 212 14.14 -9.58 -20.34
CA LEU A 212 15.28 -8.73 -20.65
C LEU A 212 16.12 -8.44 -19.41
N ASN A 213 15.51 -7.99 -18.33
CA ASN A 213 16.24 -7.61 -17.11
C ASN A 213 16.79 -8.84 -16.35
N ALA A 214 16.16 -10.00 -16.46
CA ALA A 214 16.66 -11.24 -15.89
C ALA A 214 17.99 -11.72 -16.50
N LEU A 215 18.30 -11.29 -17.74
CA LEU A 215 19.58 -11.62 -18.41
C LEU A 215 20.80 -11.08 -17.69
N THR A 216 20.65 -10.06 -16.82
CA THR A 216 21.75 -9.55 -15.99
C THR A 216 22.21 -10.54 -14.91
N GLY A 217 21.36 -11.47 -14.50
CA GLY A 217 21.60 -12.35 -13.36
C GLY A 217 21.42 -11.70 -11.99
N ASN A 218 21.08 -10.39 -11.94
CA ASN A 218 20.90 -9.65 -10.68
C ASN A 218 19.54 -9.86 -10.01
N GLY A 219 18.63 -10.56 -10.68
CA GLY A 219 17.29 -10.88 -10.21
C GLY A 219 16.24 -9.84 -10.57
N VAL A 220 15.05 -10.36 -10.86
CA VAL A 220 13.84 -9.59 -11.14
C VAL A 220 12.75 -10.03 -10.18
N HIS A 221 12.12 -9.07 -9.50
CA HIS A 221 10.97 -9.33 -8.65
C HIS A 221 9.69 -8.93 -9.38
N VAL A 222 8.78 -9.90 -9.54
CA VAL A 222 7.43 -9.69 -10.08
C VAL A 222 6.46 -9.64 -8.92
N VAL A 223 5.98 -8.43 -8.61
CA VAL A 223 5.18 -8.15 -7.42
C VAL A 223 3.71 -8.12 -7.77
N THR A 224 2.89 -8.83 -7.01
CA THR A 224 1.44 -8.88 -7.18
C THR A 224 0.70 -8.52 -5.90
N VAL A 225 -0.62 -8.36 -5.97
CA VAL A 225 -1.45 -7.95 -4.83
C VAL A 225 -1.89 -9.09 -3.91
N ASN A 226 -1.75 -10.35 -4.34
CA ASN A 226 -2.10 -11.50 -3.52
C ASN A 226 -1.35 -12.77 -3.95
N ASP A 227 -1.33 -13.76 -3.05
CA ASP A 227 -0.62 -15.03 -3.21
C ASP A 227 -1.17 -15.90 -4.35
N TYR A 228 -2.48 -15.87 -4.59
CA TYR A 228 -3.08 -16.61 -5.70
C TYR A 228 -2.54 -16.12 -7.05
N LEU A 229 -2.49 -14.79 -7.28
CA LEU A 229 -1.94 -14.24 -8.51
C LEU A 229 -0.44 -14.53 -8.63
N ALA A 230 0.31 -14.38 -7.53
CA ALA A 230 1.75 -14.68 -7.53
C ALA A 230 2.02 -16.13 -7.95
N LYS A 231 1.32 -17.09 -7.36
CA LYS A 231 1.42 -18.53 -7.68
C LYS A 231 0.98 -18.80 -9.11
N ARG A 232 -0.20 -18.32 -9.51
CA ARG A 232 -0.77 -18.53 -10.84
C ARG A 232 0.15 -17.98 -11.94
N ASP A 233 0.60 -16.73 -11.80
CA ASP A 233 1.35 -16.06 -12.86
C ASP A 233 2.78 -16.59 -12.96
N SER A 234 3.39 -17.02 -11.84
CA SER A 234 4.66 -17.74 -11.85
C SER A 234 4.58 -19.08 -12.58
N GLU A 235 3.47 -19.79 -12.41
CA GLU A 235 3.21 -21.07 -13.07
C GLU A 235 2.84 -20.88 -14.55
N TRP A 236 2.08 -19.84 -14.86
CA TRP A 236 1.59 -19.58 -16.21
C TRP A 236 2.68 -19.06 -17.14
N MET A 237 3.43 -18.05 -16.70
CA MET A 237 4.49 -17.40 -17.50
C MET A 237 5.86 -18.07 -17.32
N GLY A 238 6.05 -18.81 -16.24
CA GLY A 238 7.32 -19.45 -15.90
C GLY A 238 7.93 -20.31 -17.01
N PRO A 239 7.18 -21.23 -17.65
CA PRO A 239 7.71 -22.09 -18.70
C PRO A 239 8.33 -21.32 -19.88
N LEU A 240 7.78 -20.12 -20.23
CA LEU A 240 8.36 -19.28 -21.28
C LEU A 240 9.78 -18.80 -20.93
N TYR A 241 10.02 -18.43 -19.69
CA TYR A 241 11.36 -18.02 -19.22
C TYR A 241 12.30 -19.20 -19.06
N MET A 242 11.79 -20.30 -18.48
CA MET A 242 12.57 -21.53 -18.24
C MET A 242 13.02 -22.20 -19.54
N PHE A 243 12.25 -22.06 -20.62
CA PHE A 243 12.67 -22.50 -21.95
C PHE A 243 14.00 -21.88 -22.37
N HIS A 244 14.32 -20.69 -21.92
CA HIS A 244 15.58 -19.99 -22.17
C HIS A 244 16.62 -20.14 -21.04
N GLY A 245 16.44 -21.12 -20.15
CA GLY A 245 17.36 -21.37 -19.05
C GLY A 245 17.34 -20.35 -17.93
N LEU A 246 16.24 -19.56 -17.77
CA LEU A 246 16.03 -18.66 -16.65
C LEU A 246 15.24 -19.34 -15.54
N SER A 247 15.77 -19.33 -14.33
CA SER A 247 15.09 -19.90 -13.17
C SER A 247 13.95 -19.01 -12.68
N VAL A 248 12.82 -19.64 -12.31
CA VAL A 248 11.62 -18.96 -11.83
C VAL A 248 11.12 -19.63 -10.57
N ASP A 249 10.80 -18.85 -9.54
CA ASP A 249 10.16 -19.34 -8.34
C ASP A 249 9.20 -18.29 -7.75
N CYS A 250 8.40 -18.70 -6.77
CA CYS A 250 7.43 -17.85 -6.09
C CYS A 250 7.60 -17.99 -4.58
N ILE A 251 7.88 -16.86 -3.89
CA ILE A 251 8.11 -16.86 -2.45
C ILE A 251 6.89 -17.28 -1.65
N ASP A 252 5.68 -17.01 -2.15
CA ASP A 252 4.42 -17.38 -1.48
C ASP A 252 4.15 -18.90 -1.46
N LYS A 253 4.99 -19.72 -2.11
CA LYS A 253 4.97 -21.19 -2.04
C LYS A 253 5.82 -21.74 -0.90
N HIS A 254 6.65 -20.91 -0.28
CA HIS A 254 7.66 -21.34 0.69
C HIS A 254 7.44 -20.64 2.05
N GLN A 255 7.73 -21.37 3.12
CA GLN A 255 7.64 -20.80 4.47
C GLN A 255 8.67 -19.67 4.68
N PRO A 256 8.33 -18.60 5.42
CA PRO A 256 9.29 -17.57 5.81
C PRO A 256 10.53 -18.15 6.48
N ASN A 257 11.68 -17.52 6.29
CA ASN A 257 12.98 -17.89 6.85
C ASN A 257 13.46 -19.31 6.48
N SER A 258 12.89 -19.95 5.45
CA SER A 258 13.29 -21.28 4.99
C SER A 258 14.38 -21.22 3.91
N GLU A 259 15.16 -22.29 3.81
CA GLU A 259 16.15 -22.43 2.72
C GLU A 259 15.47 -22.46 1.33
N ALA A 260 14.26 -23.00 1.23
CA ALA A 260 13.48 -22.97 0.00
C ALA A 260 13.13 -21.54 -0.42
N ARG A 261 12.75 -20.68 0.56
CA ARG A 261 12.47 -19.26 0.31
C ARG A 261 13.73 -18.49 -0.09
N ARG A 262 14.87 -18.80 0.52
CA ARG A 262 16.17 -18.26 0.12
C ARG A 262 16.51 -18.61 -1.32
N ARG A 263 16.33 -19.88 -1.73
CA ARG A 263 16.53 -20.32 -3.11
C ARG A 263 15.60 -19.61 -4.08
N ALA A 264 14.36 -19.34 -3.68
CA ALA A 264 13.42 -18.58 -4.50
C ALA A 264 13.91 -17.16 -4.80
N TYR A 265 14.55 -16.48 -3.83
CA TYR A 265 15.19 -15.18 -4.08
C TYR A 265 16.47 -15.26 -4.93
N MET A 266 17.12 -16.41 -4.98
CA MET A 266 18.31 -16.62 -5.84
C MET A 266 17.91 -16.93 -7.29
N ALA A 267 16.64 -17.23 -7.57
CA ALA A 267 16.14 -17.39 -8.93
C ALA A 267 16.33 -16.11 -9.76
N ASP A 268 16.46 -16.27 -11.09
CA ASP A 268 16.54 -15.14 -12.00
C ASP A 268 15.29 -14.26 -11.95
N ILE A 269 14.12 -14.90 -11.75
CA ILE A 269 12.81 -14.26 -11.66
C ILE A 269 12.09 -14.79 -10.42
N THR A 270 11.71 -13.88 -9.52
CA THR A 270 11.03 -14.21 -8.28
C THR A 270 9.67 -13.51 -8.22
N PHE A 271 8.60 -14.31 -8.17
CA PHE A 271 7.24 -13.83 -7.98
C PHE A 271 6.91 -13.77 -6.48
N GLY A 272 6.03 -12.86 -6.11
CA GLY A 272 5.55 -12.79 -4.75
C GLY A 272 4.57 -11.64 -4.51
N THR A 273 3.94 -11.64 -3.33
CA THR A 273 3.07 -10.56 -2.91
C THR A 273 3.89 -9.38 -2.35
N ASN A 274 3.37 -8.18 -2.54
CA ASN A 274 3.98 -6.94 -2.05
C ASN A 274 4.33 -6.99 -0.57
N ASN A 275 3.43 -7.51 0.26
CA ASN A 275 3.62 -7.59 1.71
C ASN A 275 4.73 -8.58 2.08
N GLU A 276 4.77 -9.75 1.45
CA GLU A 276 5.78 -10.78 1.75
C GLU A 276 7.20 -10.33 1.41
N PHE A 277 7.38 -9.62 0.27
CA PHE A 277 8.67 -9.00 -0.04
C PHE A 277 9.11 -8.02 1.05
N GLY A 278 8.21 -7.18 1.52
CA GLY A 278 8.52 -6.22 2.58
C GLY A 278 8.72 -6.88 3.95
N PHE A 279 7.95 -7.91 4.29
CA PHE A 279 8.15 -8.66 5.53
C PHE A 279 9.46 -9.45 5.53
N ASP A 280 9.86 -10.03 4.40
CA ASP A 280 11.16 -10.70 4.29
C ASP A 280 12.32 -9.70 4.48
N TYR A 281 12.19 -8.48 3.94
CA TYR A 281 13.16 -7.43 4.22
C TYR A 281 13.26 -7.11 5.72
N LEU A 282 12.13 -7.00 6.42
CA LEU A 282 12.15 -6.76 7.86
C LEU A 282 12.74 -7.94 8.63
N ARG A 283 12.38 -9.19 8.24
CA ARG A 283 12.93 -10.42 8.85
C ARG A 283 14.45 -10.51 8.65
N ASP A 284 14.95 -10.21 7.46
CA ASP A 284 16.38 -10.16 7.18
C ASP A 284 17.13 -9.15 8.06
N ASN A 285 16.51 -8.00 8.31
CA ASN A 285 17.10 -7.00 9.20
C ASN A 285 16.97 -7.33 10.70
N MET A 286 16.24 -8.39 11.06
CA MET A 286 16.18 -8.95 12.42
C MET A 286 17.05 -10.20 12.57
N ALA A 287 17.58 -10.75 11.47
CA ALA A 287 18.40 -11.95 11.46
C ALA A 287 19.66 -11.81 12.32
N VAL A 288 20.05 -12.89 12.99
CA VAL A 288 21.25 -12.95 13.84
C VAL A 288 22.39 -13.75 13.20
N SER A 289 22.14 -14.39 12.08
CA SER A 289 23.13 -15.16 11.30
C SER A 289 23.00 -14.84 9.81
N PRO A 290 24.11 -14.79 9.03
CA PRO A 290 24.06 -14.68 7.58
C PRO A 290 23.25 -15.79 6.88
N LYS A 291 23.15 -16.94 7.52
CA LYS A 291 22.37 -18.10 7.00
C LYS A 291 20.86 -17.86 7.03
N ASP A 292 20.39 -16.95 7.87
CA ASP A 292 18.96 -16.61 8.00
C ASP A 292 18.49 -15.57 6.98
N LEU A 293 19.43 -14.93 6.27
CA LEU A 293 19.14 -13.95 5.23
C LEU A 293 18.55 -14.64 3.99
N VAL A 294 17.45 -14.15 3.48
CA VAL A 294 16.80 -14.70 2.30
C VAL A 294 16.91 -13.80 1.06
N GLN A 295 16.88 -12.47 1.24
CA GLN A 295 16.93 -11.53 0.13
C GLN A 295 18.35 -11.20 -0.31
N ARG A 296 18.52 -10.94 -1.61
CA ARG A 296 19.71 -10.32 -2.20
C ARG A 296 19.47 -8.84 -2.52
N LYS A 297 20.43 -8.14 -3.15
CA LYS A 297 20.28 -6.72 -3.53
C LYS A 297 19.03 -6.51 -4.38
N HIS A 298 18.31 -5.39 -4.13
CA HIS A 298 17.12 -5.00 -4.87
C HIS A 298 17.52 -4.41 -6.22
N ASN A 299 17.35 -5.20 -7.29
CA ASN A 299 17.73 -4.77 -8.65
C ASN A 299 16.51 -4.20 -9.40
N TYR A 300 15.69 -5.03 -10.00
CA TYR A 300 14.51 -4.61 -10.76
C TYR A 300 13.23 -5.18 -10.16
N ALA A 301 12.25 -4.33 -9.94
CA ALA A 301 10.90 -4.75 -9.59
C ALA A 301 9.88 -4.26 -10.61
N ILE A 302 9.01 -5.17 -11.04
CA ILE A 302 7.81 -4.85 -11.79
C ILE A 302 6.59 -5.13 -10.91
N VAL A 303 5.74 -4.12 -10.73
CA VAL A 303 4.57 -4.21 -9.85
C VAL A 303 3.32 -4.30 -10.69
N ASP A 304 2.64 -5.46 -10.62
CA ASP A 304 1.31 -5.61 -11.21
C ASP A 304 0.26 -4.98 -10.31
N GLU A 305 -0.74 -4.36 -10.94
CA GLU A 305 -1.75 -3.57 -10.24
C GLU A 305 -1.11 -2.52 -9.33
N VAL A 306 -0.15 -1.78 -9.89
CA VAL A 306 0.73 -0.84 -9.18
C VAL A 306 -0.02 0.20 -8.35
N ASP A 307 -1.19 0.59 -8.76
CA ASP A 307 -2.06 1.52 -8.03
C ASP A 307 -2.63 0.91 -6.74
N SER A 308 -2.93 -0.39 -6.70
CA SER A 308 -3.26 -1.05 -5.44
C SER A 308 -2.06 -1.10 -4.50
N VAL A 309 -0.92 -1.54 -5.00
CA VAL A 309 0.27 -1.74 -4.18
C VAL A 309 0.84 -0.43 -3.65
N LEU A 310 1.03 0.56 -4.54
CA LEU A 310 1.75 1.79 -4.20
C LEU A 310 0.86 2.95 -3.72
N ILE A 311 -0.46 2.84 -3.87
CA ILE A 311 -1.42 3.84 -3.40
C ILE A 311 -2.29 3.27 -2.27
N ASP A 312 -3.02 2.16 -2.52
CA ASP A 312 -3.98 1.63 -1.55
C ASP A 312 -3.29 0.97 -0.36
N ASP A 313 -2.47 -0.05 -0.61
CA ASP A 313 -1.75 -0.79 0.43
C ASP A 313 -0.69 0.09 1.13
N ALA A 314 -0.21 1.12 0.43
CA ALA A 314 0.79 2.05 0.96
C ALA A 314 0.24 3.05 2.02
N ARG A 315 -1.02 2.95 2.42
CA ARG A 315 -1.62 3.72 3.52
C ARG A 315 -1.14 3.28 4.90
N THR A 316 -0.74 2.02 5.04
CA THR A 316 -0.29 1.44 6.29
C THR A 316 1.11 0.85 6.15
N PRO A 317 2.01 1.08 7.11
CA PRO A 317 3.32 0.45 7.10
C PRO A 317 3.21 -1.06 7.34
N LEU A 318 4.23 -1.79 6.92
CA LEU A 318 4.46 -3.17 7.33
C LEU A 318 5.09 -3.16 8.71
N ILE A 319 4.55 -3.93 9.63
CA ILE A 319 4.97 -3.97 11.04
C ILE A 319 5.17 -5.41 11.47
N ILE A 320 6.33 -5.71 12.03
CA ILE A 320 6.55 -6.93 12.80
C ILE A 320 6.50 -6.56 14.27
N SER A 321 5.58 -7.17 15.01
CA SER A 321 5.39 -6.95 16.43
C SER A 321 5.33 -8.27 17.19
N GLY A 322 5.62 -8.22 18.46
CA GLY A 322 5.50 -9.35 19.37
C GLY A 322 4.87 -8.95 20.70
N PRO A 323 4.39 -9.91 21.49
CA PRO A 323 3.74 -9.62 22.76
C PRO A 323 4.72 -8.98 23.75
N VAL A 324 4.23 -8.03 24.54
CA VAL A 324 5.00 -7.42 25.61
C VAL A 324 5.20 -8.47 26.72
N PRO A 325 6.42 -8.66 27.24
CA PRO A 325 6.73 -9.71 28.24
C PRO A 325 5.99 -9.56 29.56
N LYS A 326 5.60 -8.35 29.93
CA LYS A 326 4.73 -8.07 31.10
C LYS A 326 3.39 -7.60 30.54
N GLY A 327 2.37 -8.46 30.62
CA GLY A 327 1.01 -8.07 30.31
C GLY A 327 0.56 -7.02 31.33
N ASP A 328 0.49 -5.74 30.89
CA ASP A 328 -0.31 -4.77 31.62
C ASP A 328 -1.74 -5.27 31.62
N GLN A 329 -2.42 -5.14 32.76
CA GLN A 329 -3.83 -5.48 32.86
C GLN A 329 -4.57 -4.59 31.88
N GLN A 330 -5.05 -5.17 30.78
CA GLN A 330 -5.72 -4.43 29.76
C GLN A 330 -7.05 -3.89 30.29
N LEU A 331 -7.16 -2.56 30.35
CA LEU A 331 -8.33 -1.88 30.89
C LEU A 331 -9.54 -1.91 29.96
N PHE A 332 -9.40 -2.43 28.73
CA PHE A 332 -10.47 -2.42 27.72
C PHE A 332 -11.76 -3.11 28.18
N GLU A 333 -11.67 -4.32 28.74
CA GLU A 333 -12.83 -5.04 29.25
C GLU A 333 -13.43 -4.36 30.49
N VAL A 334 -12.59 -3.80 31.35
CA VAL A 334 -13.00 -3.13 32.60
C VAL A 334 -13.71 -1.81 32.30
N LEU A 335 -13.23 -1.03 31.31
CA LEU A 335 -13.77 0.28 30.97
C LEU A 335 -14.89 0.21 29.91
N ARG A 336 -15.08 -0.90 29.22
CA ARG A 336 -16.13 -1.11 28.24
C ARG A 336 -17.52 -0.71 28.74
N PRO A 337 -18.01 -1.14 29.92
CA PRO A 337 -19.35 -0.78 30.39
C PRO A 337 -19.55 0.73 30.56
N LEU A 338 -18.49 1.47 30.90
CA LEU A 338 -18.55 2.94 31.00
C LEU A 338 -18.78 3.58 29.65
N VAL A 339 -18.08 3.09 28.63
CA VAL A 339 -18.20 3.59 27.25
C VAL A 339 -19.55 3.20 26.65
N GLU A 340 -20.05 1.99 26.88
CA GLU A 340 -21.40 1.57 26.45
C GLU A 340 -22.47 2.51 27.02
N ARG A 341 -22.38 2.84 28.30
CA ARG A 341 -23.27 3.79 28.96
C ARG A 341 -23.18 5.18 28.38
N LEU A 342 -21.96 5.63 28.07
CA LEU A 342 -21.69 6.92 27.43
C LEU A 342 -22.30 7.01 26.01
N VAL A 343 -22.10 5.97 25.20
CA VAL A 343 -22.64 5.88 23.84
C VAL A 343 -24.17 5.82 23.87
N GLU A 344 -24.77 5.11 24.82
CA GLU A 344 -26.23 5.05 24.97
C GLU A 344 -26.82 6.40 25.38
N ALA A 345 -26.18 7.09 26.32
CA ALA A 345 -26.60 8.45 26.73
C ALA A 345 -26.52 9.44 25.54
N GLN A 346 -25.43 9.39 24.77
CA GLN A 346 -25.27 10.21 23.58
C GLN A 346 -26.30 9.89 22.50
N ARG A 347 -26.65 8.63 22.31
CA ARG A 347 -27.68 8.22 21.34
C ARG A 347 -29.06 8.77 21.71
N LYS A 348 -29.41 8.72 22.98
CA LYS A 348 -30.68 9.30 23.49
C LYS A 348 -30.68 10.83 23.25
N LEU A 349 -29.60 11.49 23.58
CA LEU A 349 -29.43 12.95 23.41
C LEU A 349 -29.48 13.35 21.93
N ALA A 350 -28.79 12.65 21.07
CA ALA A 350 -28.78 12.91 19.62
C ALA A 350 -30.19 12.72 19.01
N THR A 351 -30.94 11.71 19.46
CA THR A 351 -32.32 11.49 19.03
C THR A 351 -33.26 12.61 19.50
N GLN A 352 -33.07 13.10 20.71
CA GLN A 352 -33.83 14.24 21.23
C GLN A 352 -33.56 15.50 20.43
N TYR A 353 -32.27 15.83 20.15
CA TYR A 353 -31.91 16.97 19.32
C TYR A 353 -32.45 16.87 17.90
N LEU A 354 -32.48 15.67 17.32
CA LEU A 354 -33.08 15.46 16.00
C LEU A 354 -34.59 15.72 16.01
N ALA A 355 -35.31 15.27 17.06
CA ALA A 355 -36.72 15.52 17.20
C ALA A 355 -37.04 17.00 17.41
N ASP A 356 -36.25 17.71 18.23
CA ASP A 356 -36.35 19.15 18.43
C ASP A 356 -36.04 19.91 17.15
N ALA A 357 -35.01 19.52 16.41
CA ALA A 357 -34.67 20.12 15.12
C ALA A 357 -35.83 20.02 14.13
N LYS A 358 -36.46 18.85 13.98
CA LYS A 358 -37.60 18.65 13.08
C LYS A 358 -38.77 19.52 13.44
N ARG A 359 -39.06 19.65 14.72
CA ARG A 359 -40.16 20.47 15.24
C ARG A 359 -39.89 21.96 15.03
N LEU A 360 -38.69 22.44 15.40
CA LEU A 360 -38.34 23.86 15.38
C LEU A 360 -38.08 24.40 13.96
N ILE A 361 -37.48 23.63 13.09
CA ILE A 361 -37.25 24.03 11.68
C ILE A 361 -38.58 24.16 10.92
N ALA A 362 -39.62 23.39 11.30
CA ALA A 362 -40.96 23.50 10.74
C ALA A 362 -41.74 24.75 11.20
N SER A 363 -41.21 25.54 12.15
CA SER A 363 -41.83 26.77 12.65
C SER A 363 -41.67 27.92 11.64
N ASP A 364 -42.67 28.84 11.64
CA ASP A 364 -42.60 30.04 10.79
C ASP A 364 -41.74 31.15 11.40
N LYS A 365 -41.28 30.98 12.65
CA LYS A 365 -40.45 31.95 13.36
C LYS A 365 -38.98 31.72 13.08
N LYS A 366 -38.28 32.79 12.70
CA LYS A 366 -36.84 32.72 12.37
C LYS A 366 -36.00 32.29 13.58
N GLU A 367 -36.31 32.72 14.78
CA GLU A 367 -35.62 32.34 16.01
C GLU A 367 -35.73 30.85 16.30
N ASP A 368 -36.93 30.27 16.10
CA ASP A 368 -37.16 28.83 16.23
C ASP A 368 -36.38 28.02 15.17
N GLN A 369 -36.35 28.53 13.94
CA GLN A 369 -35.57 27.88 12.86
C GLN A 369 -34.07 27.88 13.16
N GLU A 370 -33.52 28.99 13.66
CA GLU A 370 -32.13 29.08 14.05
C GLU A 370 -31.79 28.13 15.20
N ALA A 371 -32.64 28.05 16.22
CA ALA A 371 -32.53 27.06 17.30
C ALA A 371 -32.66 25.61 16.81
N GLY A 372 -33.53 25.39 15.83
CA GLY A 372 -33.72 24.09 15.19
C GLY A 372 -32.46 23.63 14.40
N PHE A 373 -31.84 24.53 13.65
CA PHE A 373 -30.59 24.22 12.94
C PHE A 373 -29.42 24.01 13.90
N LEU A 374 -29.36 24.68 15.04
CA LEU A 374 -28.39 24.39 16.09
C LEU A 374 -28.61 23.01 16.70
N ALA A 375 -29.86 22.63 16.98
CA ALA A 375 -30.20 21.30 17.45
C ALA A 375 -29.83 20.23 16.42
N LEU A 376 -30.07 20.48 15.16
CA LEU A 376 -29.65 19.61 14.05
C LEU A 376 -28.13 19.45 13.98
N PHE A 377 -27.40 20.54 14.12
CA PHE A 377 -25.93 20.54 14.13
C PHE A 377 -25.39 19.73 15.33
N ARG A 378 -26.00 19.90 16.52
CA ARG A 378 -25.67 19.11 17.70
C ARG A 378 -25.93 17.61 17.48
N SER A 379 -27.07 17.26 16.90
CA SER A 379 -27.38 15.85 16.56
C SER A 379 -26.35 15.27 15.57
N HIS A 380 -25.92 16.07 14.59
CA HIS A 380 -24.91 15.67 13.61
C HIS A 380 -23.53 15.48 14.26
N LYS A 381 -23.10 16.40 15.12
CA LYS A 381 -21.81 16.25 15.84
C LYS A 381 -21.83 15.13 16.88
N ALA A 382 -23.02 14.78 17.39
CA ALA A 382 -23.19 13.68 18.34
C ALA A 382 -23.11 12.29 17.70
N LEU A 383 -23.84 12.06 16.61
CA LEU A 383 -23.90 10.77 15.89
C LEU A 383 -24.16 11.01 14.39
N PRO A 384 -23.15 11.32 13.60
CA PRO A 384 -23.29 11.67 12.18
C PRO A 384 -23.83 10.53 11.31
N LYS A 385 -23.58 9.27 11.66
CA LYS A 385 -24.06 8.08 10.94
C LYS A 385 -25.47 7.63 11.35
N ASN A 386 -26.21 8.42 12.14
CA ASN A 386 -27.57 8.09 12.53
C ASN A 386 -28.52 8.09 11.32
N LYS A 387 -29.10 6.95 10.98
CA LYS A 387 -30.00 6.78 9.81
C LYS A 387 -31.15 7.78 9.75
N PRO A 388 -31.93 8.04 10.85
CA PRO A 388 -32.96 9.10 10.86
C PRO A 388 -32.44 10.50 10.59
N LEU A 389 -31.23 10.84 11.07
CA LEU A 389 -30.56 12.12 10.81
C LEU A 389 -30.18 12.25 9.33
N ILE A 390 -29.56 11.23 8.77
CA ILE A 390 -29.14 11.19 7.35
C ILE A 390 -30.37 11.39 6.45
N LYS A 391 -31.47 10.70 6.75
CA LYS A 391 -32.73 10.86 6.02
C LYS A 391 -33.25 12.30 6.10
N PHE A 392 -33.21 12.93 7.26
CA PHE A 392 -33.67 14.32 7.44
C PHE A 392 -32.74 15.33 6.73
N LEU A 393 -31.44 15.10 6.73
CA LEU A 393 -30.47 15.92 5.99
C LEU A 393 -30.65 15.84 4.47
N SER A 394 -31.30 14.81 3.94
CA SER A 394 -31.63 14.69 2.52
C SER A 394 -32.86 15.51 2.08
N GLU A 395 -33.58 16.10 3.00
CA GLU A 395 -34.70 16.98 2.70
C GLU A 395 -34.21 18.37 2.20
N PRO A 396 -34.96 19.00 1.27
CA PRO A 396 -34.56 20.28 0.68
C PRO A 396 -34.30 21.37 1.73
N GLY A 397 -33.17 22.09 1.60
CA GLY A 397 -32.80 23.20 2.49
C GLY A 397 -32.22 22.80 3.84
N ILE A 398 -32.43 21.57 4.31
CA ILE A 398 -32.03 21.16 5.68
C ILE A 398 -30.51 21.08 5.81
N LYS A 399 -29.83 20.41 4.88
CA LYS A 399 -28.36 20.32 4.89
C LYS A 399 -27.70 21.69 4.74
N ALA A 400 -28.21 22.52 3.83
CA ALA A 400 -27.69 23.88 3.61
C ALA A 400 -27.82 24.75 4.85
N GLY A 401 -28.97 24.69 5.54
CA GLY A 401 -29.19 25.38 6.81
C GLY A 401 -28.24 24.93 7.93
N MET A 402 -28.00 23.61 8.04
CA MET A 402 -27.05 23.06 9.02
C MET A 402 -25.62 23.53 8.73
N LEU A 403 -25.17 23.49 7.49
CA LEU A 403 -23.83 23.94 7.09
C LEU A 403 -23.62 25.42 7.36
N LYS A 404 -24.63 26.25 7.08
CA LYS A 404 -24.61 27.68 7.43
C LYS A 404 -24.49 27.88 8.95
N THR A 405 -25.13 27.05 9.76
CA THR A 405 -24.97 27.10 11.22
C THR A 405 -23.56 26.68 11.62
N GLU A 406 -22.99 25.63 11.00
CA GLU A 406 -21.61 25.23 11.23
C GLU A 406 -20.62 26.38 10.95
N GLU A 407 -20.78 27.10 9.81
CA GLU A 407 -19.94 28.24 9.45
C GLU A 407 -19.96 29.34 10.54
N ILE A 408 -21.12 29.64 11.11
CA ILE A 408 -21.27 30.64 12.18
C ILE A 408 -20.44 30.26 13.43
N TYR A 409 -20.42 28.95 13.79
CA TYR A 409 -19.66 28.47 14.95
C TYR A 409 -18.17 28.26 14.65
N MET A 410 -17.80 28.14 13.37
CA MET A 410 -16.40 28.09 12.92
C MET A 410 -15.72 29.45 12.77
N GLU A 411 -16.49 30.54 12.78
CA GLU A 411 -15.93 31.89 12.71
C GLU A 411 -14.91 32.17 13.82
N GLN A 412 -13.97 33.09 13.57
CA GLN A 412 -12.91 33.48 14.50
C GLN A 412 -12.07 32.33 15.03
N ASN A 413 -11.69 31.36 14.14
CA ASN A 413 -10.85 30.25 14.53
C ASN A 413 -11.50 29.28 15.52
N ASN A 414 -12.78 28.95 15.32
CA ASN A 414 -13.59 28.03 16.15
C ASN A 414 -13.86 28.49 17.58
N LYS A 415 -13.73 29.79 17.90
CA LYS A 415 -13.96 30.31 19.27
C LYS A 415 -15.33 29.98 19.83
N ARG A 416 -16.36 29.90 18.98
CA ARG A 416 -17.74 29.61 19.39
C ARG A 416 -18.11 28.13 19.31
N MET A 417 -17.26 27.28 18.77
CA MET A 417 -17.56 25.86 18.67
C MET A 417 -17.82 25.19 20.03
N PRO A 418 -17.11 25.51 21.12
CA PRO A 418 -17.43 24.96 22.43
C PRO A 418 -18.87 25.22 22.88
N GLU A 419 -19.45 26.39 22.59
CA GLU A 419 -20.86 26.69 22.94
C GLU A 419 -21.86 25.75 22.27
N ALA A 420 -21.53 25.34 21.03
CA ALA A 420 -22.41 24.42 20.28
C ALA A 420 -22.32 22.99 20.80
N VAL A 421 -21.13 22.53 21.22
CA VAL A 421 -20.88 21.12 21.56
C VAL A 421 -20.91 20.81 23.06
N GLU A 422 -20.89 21.81 23.95
CA GLU A 422 -20.94 21.67 25.40
C GLU A 422 -22.04 20.71 25.90
N PRO A 423 -23.27 20.73 25.35
CA PRO A 423 -24.32 19.82 25.80
C PRO A 423 -24.10 18.33 25.46
N LEU A 424 -23.15 18.02 24.59
CA LEU A 424 -22.87 16.64 24.16
C LEU A 424 -21.95 15.93 25.16
N TYR A 425 -21.96 14.62 25.19
CA TYR A 425 -21.03 13.82 25.99
C TYR A 425 -19.68 13.61 25.30
N PHE A 426 -19.71 13.54 23.98
CA PHE A 426 -18.51 13.52 23.12
C PHE A 426 -18.87 14.08 21.74
N VAL A 427 -17.84 14.45 20.99
CA VAL A 427 -17.97 15.04 19.65
C VAL A 427 -17.27 14.15 18.63
N ILE A 428 -17.95 13.82 17.54
CA ILE A 428 -17.41 13.03 16.43
C ILE A 428 -17.08 13.95 15.27
N ASP A 429 -15.85 13.85 14.77
CA ASP A 429 -15.47 14.40 13.48
C ASP A 429 -15.14 13.24 12.51
N GLU A 430 -16.09 12.93 11.64
CA GLU A 430 -15.93 11.85 10.67
C GLU A 430 -14.81 12.12 9.65
N LYS A 431 -14.59 13.39 9.26
CA LYS A 431 -13.57 13.77 8.29
C LYS A 431 -12.17 13.59 8.82
N LEU A 432 -11.96 13.92 10.10
CA LEU A 432 -10.70 13.76 10.80
C LEU A 432 -10.55 12.39 11.45
N LYS A 433 -11.58 11.56 11.41
CA LYS A 433 -11.65 10.25 12.10
C LYS A 433 -11.27 10.40 13.59
N SER A 434 -11.76 11.45 14.27
CA SER A 434 -11.52 11.73 15.68
C SER A 434 -12.81 11.72 16.50
N VAL A 435 -12.66 11.36 17.77
CA VAL A 435 -13.73 11.44 18.79
C VAL A 435 -13.12 12.10 20.01
N ASP A 436 -13.73 13.20 20.45
CA ASP A 436 -13.25 13.98 21.57
C ASP A 436 -14.28 13.97 22.70
N LEU A 437 -13.85 13.60 23.90
CA LEU A 437 -14.67 13.57 25.08
C LEU A 437 -14.90 15.00 25.61
N THR A 438 -16.12 15.35 25.96
CA THR A 438 -16.42 16.65 26.59
C THR A 438 -16.38 16.55 28.11
N ASP A 439 -16.37 17.70 28.80
CA ASP A 439 -16.46 17.73 30.27
C ASP A 439 -17.69 16.98 30.82
N LYS A 440 -18.83 17.13 30.15
CA LYS A 440 -20.04 16.39 30.47
C LYS A 440 -19.91 14.88 30.31
N GLY A 441 -19.14 14.45 29.32
CA GLY A 441 -18.78 13.05 29.11
C GLY A 441 -17.87 12.54 30.21
N VAL A 442 -16.87 13.31 30.59
CA VAL A 442 -15.96 12.98 31.71
C VAL A 442 -16.75 12.86 33.02
N ASP A 443 -17.66 13.77 33.29
CA ASP A 443 -18.51 13.72 34.50
C ASP A 443 -19.39 12.45 34.54
N LEU A 444 -19.94 12.05 33.40
CA LEU A 444 -20.75 10.83 33.32
C LEU A 444 -19.97 9.55 33.61
N ILE A 445 -18.74 9.44 33.11
CA ILE A 445 -17.90 8.24 33.33
C ILE A 445 -17.22 8.25 34.68
N THR A 446 -16.94 9.43 35.25
CA THR A 446 -16.40 9.57 36.59
C THR A 446 -17.44 9.22 37.64
N GLY A 447 -18.69 9.62 37.42
CA GLY A 447 -19.82 9.29 38.27
C GLY A 447 -19.58 9.67 39.75
N ASN A 448 -19.90 8.76 40.67
CA ASN A 448 -19.70 8.93 42.11
C ASN A 448 -18.30 8.45 42.58
N SER A 449 -17.31 8.46 41.72
CA SER A 449 -15.95 8.10 42.11
C SER A 449 -15.42 9.03 43.20
N GLN A 450 -14.58 8.49 44.08
CA GLN A 450 -13.88 9.29 45.11
C GLN A 450 -12.85 10.26 44.49
N ASP A 451 -12.37 9.98 43.30
CA ASP A 451 -11.44 10.85 42.54
C ASP A 451 -12.17 11.47 41.33
N PRO A 452 -12.54 12.76 41.41
CA PRO A 452 -13.20 13.45 40.29
C PRO A 452 -12.27 13.66 39.10
N THR A 453 -10.95 13.49 39.28
CA THR A 453 -9.92 13.67 38.23
C THR A 453 -9.48 12.34 37.59
N LEU A 454 -10.24 11.26 37.83
CA LEU A 454 -9.88 9.90 37.39
C LEU A 454 -9.62 9.76 35.87
N PHE A 455 -10.34 10.54 35.08
CA PHE A 455 -10.25 10.57 33.62
C PHE A 455 -9.80 11.95 33.07
N VAL A 456 -9.16 12.76 33.91
CA VAL A 456 -8.62 14.06 33.53
C VAL A 456 -7.09 13.99 33.59
N LEU A 457 -6.43 14.35 32.48
CA LEU A 457 -4.96 14.44 32.44
C LEU A 457 -4.50 15.65 33.25
N PRO A 458 -3.60 15.45 34.26
CA PRO A 458 -3.02 16.59 34.97
C PRO A 458 -2.05 17.36 34.05
N ASP A 459 -1.94 18.66 34.28
CA ASP A 459 -0.87 19.46 33.66
C ASP A 459 0.47 19.12 34.34
N ILE A 460 1.14 18.10 33.76
CA ILE A 460 2.41 17.57 34.32
C ILE A 460 3.52 18.64 34.25
N ALA A 461 3.49 19.53 33.25
CA ALA A 461 4.51 20.58 33.10
C ALA A 461 4.40 21.60 34.21
N ALA A 462 3.17 22.06 34.52
CA ALA A 462 2.91 22.97 35.64
C ALA A 462 3.28 22.32 36.98
N GLN A 463 2.87 21.08 37.24
CA GLN A 463 3.15 20.36 38.47
C GLN A 463 4.65 20.08 38.67
N LEU A 464 5.40 19.75 37.62
CA LEU A 464 6.85 19.59 37.69
C LEU A 464 7.55 20.93 37.95
N SER A 465 7.10 21.99 37.31
CA SER A 465 7.64 23.34 37.56
C SER A 465 7.36 23.82 38.99
N GLU A 466 6.17 23.55 39.54
CA GLU A 466 5.85 23.82 40.96
C GLU A 466 6.75 23.00 41.89
N LEU A 467 6.99 21.73 41.60
CA LEU A 467 7.86 20.87 42.39
C LEU A 467 9.32 21.36 42.39
N GLU A 468 9.82 21.83 41.25
CA GLU A 468 11.18 22.37 41.10
C GLU A 468 11.35 23.67 41.88
N ASN A 469 10.30 24.51 41.93
CA ASN A 469 10.31 25.76 42.66
C ASN A 469 10.01 25.63 44.16
N GLN A 470 9.59 24.46 44.63
CA GLN A 470 9.27 24.19 46.04
C GLN A 470 10.52 24.21 46.93
N LYS A 471 10.61 25.21 47.83
CA LYS A 471 11.73 25.33 48.78
C LYS A 471 11.57 24.37 49.94
N GLY A 472 12.68 23.74 50.38
CA GLY A 472 12.70 22.93 51.59
C GLY A 472 12.63 21.40 51.41
N LEU A 473 12.63 20.93 50.15
CA LEU A 473 12.71 19.51 49.83
C LEU A 473 14.16 19.10 49.60
N SER A 474 14.54 17.93 50.12
CA SER A 474 15.80 17.25 49.75
C SER A 474 15.72 16.76 48.29
N ASP A 475 16.88 16.50 47.67
CA ASP A 475 16.93 16.00 46.29
C ASP A 475 16.28 14.61 46.18
N GLU A 476 16.41 13.75 47.22
CA GLU A 476 15.75 12.46 47.30
C GLU A 476 14.23 12.59 47.37
N GLU A 477 13.71 13.48 48.21
CA GLU A 477 12.26 13.76 48.33
C GLU A 477 11.69 14.34 47.07
N ARG A 478 12.45 15.21 46.38
CA ARG A 478 12.06 15.79 45.11
C ARG A 478 11.98 14.72 44.02
N LEU A 479 12.96 13.83 43.94
CA LEU A 479 12.96 12.70 43.01
C LEU A 479 11.77 11.76 43.25
N ALA A 480 11.54 11.39 44.52
CA ALA A 480 10.41 10.53 44.89
C ALA A 480 9.06 11.12 44.52
N LYS A 481 8.83 12.43 44.74
CA LYS A 481 7.61 13.14 44.32
C LYS A 481 7.49 13.26 42.82
N LYS A 482 8.60 13.45 42.10
CA LYS A 482 8.61 13.44 40.63
C LYS A 482 8.19 12.08 40.09
N ASP A 483 8.70 10.99 40.66
CA ASP A 483 8.34 9.65 40.25
C ASP A 483 6.86 9.33 40.54
N GLU A 484 6.32 9.80 41.67
CA GLU A 484 4.91 9.69 42.05
C GLU A 484 4.02 10.44 41.04
N LEU A 485 4.38 11.69 40.68
CA LEU A 485 3.65 12.50 39.69
C LEU A 485 3.67 11.83 38.31
N MET A 486 4.82 11.32 37.87
CA MET A 486 4.96 10.63 36.61
C MET A 486 4.16 9.33 36.55
N THR A 487 4.16 8.57 37.65
CA THR A 487 3.38 7.33 37.77
C THR A 487 1.87 7.61 37.72
N ASN A 488 1.40 8.61 38.45
CA ASN A 488 -0.01 9.03 38.47
C ASN A 488 -0.44 9.53 37.06
N TYR A 489 0.41 10.30 36.40
CA TYR A 489 0.17 10.75 35.02
C TYR A 489 0.04 9.55 34.07
N ALA A 490 0.97 8.60 34.13
CA ALA A 490 0.97 7.41 33.28
C ALA A 490 -0.34 6.60 33.45
N ILE A 491 -0.77 6.35 34.68
CA ILE A 491 -2.03 5.64 34.97
C ILE A 491 -3.26 6.37 34.41
N LYS A 492 -3.33 7.69 34.59
CA LYS A 492 -4.44 8.49 34.07
C LYS A 492 -4.41 8.57 32.55
N ALA A 493 -3.23 8.72 31.96
CA ALA A 493 -3.04 8.75 30.52
C ALA A 493 -3.51 7.43 29.87
N GLU A 494 -3.17 6.27 30.44
CA GLU A 494 -3.61 4.97 29.97
C GLU A 494 -5.15 4.82 30.03
N ARG A 495 -5.79 5.27 31.10
CA ARG A 495 -7.26 5.22 31.21
C ARG A 495 -7.94 6.10 30.17
N VAL A 496 -7.50 7.34 30.02
CA VAL A 496 -8.04 8.29 29.02
C VAL A 496 -7.82 7.73 27.61
N HIS A 497 -6.64 7.20 27.35
CA HIS A 497 -6.33 6.56 26.07
C HIS A 497 -7.26 5.38 25.77
N THR A 498 -7.44 4.48 26.73
CA THR A 498 -8.33 3.31 26.59
C THR A 498 -9.79 3.74 26.33
N ILE A 499 -10.30 4.74 27.05
CA ILE A 499 -11.65 5.30 26.79
C ILE A 499 -11.76 5.85 25.37
N ASN A 500 -10.77 6.60 24.91
CA ASN A 500 -10.77 7.17 23.56
C ASN A 500 -10.74 6.09 22.48
N GLN A 501 -9.97 5.03 22.66
CA GLN A 501 -9.93 3.93 21.69
C GLN A 501 -11.24 3.13 21.68
N LEU A 502 -11.85 2.89 22.86
CA LEU A 502 -13.18 2.27 22.96
C LEU A 502 -14.23 3.15 22.29
N LEU A 503 -14.24 4.46 22.53
CA LEU A 503 -15.17 5.39 21.88
C LEU A 503 -15.03 5.33 20.36
N LYS A 504 -13.80 5.34 19.83
CA LYS A 504 -13.55 5.16 18.40
C LYS A 504 -14.12 3.83 17.90
N ALA A 505 -13.86 2.73 18.59
CA ALA A 505 -14.37 1.42 18.21
C ALA A 505 -15.90 1.37 18.14
N TYR A 506 -16.59 2.03 19.08
CA TYR A 506 -18.06 2.04 19.14
C TYR A 506 -18.72 3.00 18.16
N THR A 507 -18.04 4.10 17.79
CA THR A 507 -18.64 5.21 17.03
C THR A 507 -18.22 5.26 15.57
N MET A 508 -17.06 4.72 15.23
CA MET A 508 -16.44 4.89 13.91
C MET A 508 -16.21 3.58 13.16
N PHE A 509 -16.12 2.45 13.86
CA PHE A 509 -15.85 1.15 13.26
C PHE A 509 -17.09 0.25 13.31
N GLU A 510 -17.54 -0.18 12.14
CA GLU A 510 -18.76 -1.01 11.97
C GLU A 510 -18.39 -2.43 11.55
N LYS A 511 -19.05 -3.41 12.20
CA LYS A 511 -18.93 -4.81 11.83
C LYS A 511 -19.48 -5.04 10.42
N ASP A 512 -18.85 -5.94 9.68
CA ASP A 512 -19.17 -6.30 8.29
C ASP A 512 -18.94 -5.17 7.27
N THR A 513 -18.35 -4.04 7.74
CA THR A 513 -17.87 -2.93 6.90
C THR A 513 -16.37 -2.75 7.08
N ASP A 514 -15.92 -2.40 8.29
CA ASP A 514 -14.51 -2.15 8.59
C ASP A 514 -13.77 -3.41 9.07
N TYR A 515 -14.52 -4.38 9.62
CA TYR A 515 -13.97 -5.65 10.08
C TYR A 515 -15.04 -6.75 10.09
N VAL A 516 -14.58 -8.01 10.14
CA VAL A 516 -15.41 -9.19 10.35
C VAL A 516 -14.95 -9.94 11.60
N VAL A 517 -15.84 -10.71 12.22
CA VAL A 517 -15.48 -11.63 13.30
C VAL A 517 -15.54 -13.04 12.73
N MET A 518 -14.40 -13.71 12.67
CA MET A 518 -14.25 -15.08 12.17
C MET A 518 -13.36 -15.86 13.14
N ASP A 519 -13.74 -17.10 13.44
CA ASP A 519 -12.99 -18.01 14.31
C ASP A 519 -12.68 -17.41 15.70
N GLY A 520 -13.57 -16.55 16.22
CA GLY A 520 -13.38 -15.87 17.50
C GLY A 520 -12.35 -14.72 17.46
N GLN A 521 -11.96 -14.28 16.29
CA GLN A 521 -11.01 -13.18 16.09
C GLN A 521 -11.61 -12.05 15.25
N VAL A 522 -11.19 -10.82 15.55
CA VAL A 522 -11.47 -9.66 14.73
C VAL A 522 -10.47 -9.63 13.57
N LYS A 523 -10.96 -9.57 12.35
CA LYS A 523 -10.15 -9.45 11.14
C LYS A 523 -10.52 -8.17 10.39
N ILE A 524 -9.54 -7.36 10.06
CA ILE A 524 -9.72 -6.10 9.36
C ILE A 524 -10.18 -6.38 7.92
N VAL A 525 -11.16 -5.62 7.45
CA VAL A 525 -11.55 -5.57 6.04
C VAL A 525 -11.02 -4.27 5.45
N ASP A 526 -10.27 -4.38 4.37
CA ASP A 526 -9.78 -3.21 3.65
C ASP A 526 -10.95 -2.45 3.01
N GLU A 527 -11.09 -1.16 3.34
CA GLU A 527 -12.16 -0.28 2.85
C GLU A 527 -12.21 -0.20 1.32
N GLN A 528 -11.06 -0.38 0.64
CA GLN A 528 -10.98 -0.21 -0.81
C GLN A 528 -11.09 -1.52 -1.56
N THR A 529 -10.41 -2.55 -1.11
CA THR A 529 -10.41 -3.84 -1.77
C THR A 529 -11.55 -4.74 -1.30
N GLY A 530 -12.13 -4.46 -0.12
CA GLY A 530 -13.13 -5.30 0.51
C GLY A 530 -12.60 -6.68 0.91
N ARG A 531 -11.28 -6.84 1.04
CA ARG A 531 -10.61 -8.09 1.40
C ARG A 531 -10.23 -8.12 2.86
N ILE A 532 -10.18 -9.32 3.43
CA ILE A 532 -9.64 -9.54 4.77
C ILE A 532 -8.11 -9.33 4.70
N MET A 533 -7.62 -8.53 5.62
CA MET A 533 -6.19 -8.28 5.81
C MET A 533 -5.68 -9.22 6.91
N ASP A 534 -5.35 -10.46 6.53
CA ASP A 534 -4.86 -11.44 7.51
C ASP A 534 -3.56 -10.98 8.17
N GLY A 535 -3.48 -11.21 9.49
CA GLY A 535 -2.33 -10.88 10.31
C GLY A 535 -2.14 -9.38 10.59
N ARG A 536 -2.95 -8.48 10.02
CA ARG A 536 -2.91 -7.05 10.33
C ARG A 536 -3.80 -6.71 11.51
N ARG A 537 -3.33 -5.79 12.34
CA ARG A 537 -4.04 -5.24 13.49
C ARG A 537 -3.97 -3.73 13.48
N TRP A 538 -5.03 -3.05 13.91
CA TRP A 538 -4.96 -1.62 14.16
C TRP A 538 -3.99 -1.34 15.31
N SER A 539 -3.21 -0.28 15.17
CA SER A 539 -2.26 0.17 16.18
C SER A 539 -2.93 0.86 17.35
N ASP A 540 -2.12 1.20 18.34
CA ASP A 540 -2.46 2.12 19.41
C ASP A 540 -3.65 1.68 20.29
N GLY A 541 -3.84 0.35 20.46
CA GLY A 541 -4.91 -0.19 21.30
C GLY A 541 -6.29 -0.25 20.62
N LEU A 542 -6.46 0.27 19.41
CA LEU A 542 -7.76 0.28 18.71
C LEU A 542 -8.24 -1.15 18.41
N HIS A 543 -7.34 -2.05 18.03
CA HIS A 543 -7.72 -3.43 17.74
C HIS A 543 -8.25 -4.12 18.97
N GLN A 544 -7.58 -3.96 20.11
CA GLN A 544 -8.03 -4.45 21.41
C GLN A 544 -9.37 -3.85 21.83
N ALA A 545 -9.59 -2.56 21.54
CA ALA A 545 -10.88 -1.91 21.78
C ALA A 545 -12.02 -2.53 20.96
N VAL A 546 -11.76 -2.89 19.71
CA VAL A 546 -12.74 -3.58 18.85
C VAL A 546 -12.93 -5.03 19.32
N GLU A 547 -11.90 -5.74 19.71
CA GLU A 547 -12.00 -7.07 20.33
C GLU A 547 -12.87 -7.02 21.58
N ALA A 548 -12.66 -6.05 22.47
CA ALA A 548 -13.47 -5.85 23.67
C ALA A 548 -14.93 -5.51 23.31
N LYS A 549 -15.15 -4.65 22.31
CA LYS A 549 -16.51 -4.30 21.82
C LYS A 549 -17.27 -5.54 21.36
N GLU A 550 -16.64 -6.44 20.60
CA GLU A 550 -17.26 -7.65 20.07
C GLU A 550 -17.33 -8.80 21.09
N GLY A 551 -16.73 -8.63 22.27
CA GLY A 551 -16.72 -9.64 23.32
C GLY A 551 -15.90 -10.88 22.97
N VAL A 552 -14.95 -10.76 22.05
CA VAL A 552 -13.95 -11.78 21.75
C VAL A 552 -12.75 -11.60 22.69
N LYS A 553 -11.87 -12.59 22.73
CA LYS A 553 -10.66 -12.52 23.58
C LYS A 553 -9.82 -11.29 23.16
N VAL A 554 -9.52 -10.42 24.12
CA VAL A 554 -8.61 -9.29 23.91
C VAL A 554 -7.17 -9.81 23.93
N GLU A 555 -6.46 -9.68 22.83
CA GLU A 555 -5.07 -10.10 22.72
C GLU A 555 -4.13 -9.13 23.45
N ALA A 556 -2.97 -9.63 23.89
CA ALA A 556 -1.98 -8.82 24.60
C ALA A 556 -1.52 -7.60 23.81
N ALA A 557 -1.11 -6.55 24.49
CA ALA A 557 -0.43 -5.43 23.87
C ALA A 557 0.82 -5.91 23.14
N THR A 558 1.09 -5.36 21.98
CA THR A 558 2.23 -5.75 21.14
C THR A 558 3.24 -4.62 21.06
N GLN A 559 4.52 -4.98 21.13
CA GLN A 559 5.63 -4.08 20.87
C GLN A 559 6.10 -4.22 19.44
N THR A 560 6.28 -3.11 18.74
CA THR A 560 6.84 -3.10 17.38
C THR A 560 8.33 -3.39 17.43
N PHE A 561 8.76 -4.44 16.73
CA PHE A 561 10.18 -4.81 16.58
C PHE A 561 10.80 -4.20 15.33
N ALA A 562 10.07 -4.21 14.21
CA ALA A 562 10.52 -3.65 12.95
C ALA A 562 9.33 -3.11 12.16
N THR A 563 9.56 -2.03 11.42
CA THR A 563 8.55 -1.41 10.58
C THR A 563 9.18 -0.80 9.34
N ILE A 564 8.44 -0.79 8.23
CA ILE A 564 8.79 -0.05 7.00
C ILE A 564 7.51 0.30 6.25
N THR A 565 7.49 1.47 5.63
CA THR A 565 6.42 1.78 4.67
C THR A 565 6.70 1.10 3.33
N LEU A 566 5.64 0.71 2.61
CA LEU A 566 5.78 0.16 1.26
C LEU A 566 6.49 1.14 0.33
N GLN A 567 6.23 2.46 0.50
CA GLN A 567 6.91 3.50 -0.25
C GLN A 567 8.43 3.43 -0.09
N ASN A 568 8.90 3.36 1.15
CA ASN A 568 10.35 3.29 1.43
C ASN A 568 10.96 1.96 1.00
N TYR A 569 10.19 0.86 1.08
CA TYR A 569 10.64 -0.43 0.59
C TYR A 569 10.86 -0.41 -0.94
N PHE A 570 9.87 0.00 -1.73
CA PHE A 570 9.97 0.00 -3.19
C PHE A 570 10.96 1.03 -3.74
N ARG A 571 11.26 2.10 -3.00
CA ARG A 571 12.32 3.06 -3.35
C ARG A 571 13.74 2.49 -3.27
N MET A 572 13.94 1.32 -2.64
CA MET A 572 15.25 0.67 -2.55
C MET A 572 15.68 -0.04 -3.84
N TYR A 573 14.75 -0.32 -4.75
CA TYR A 573 15.08 -0.95 -6.02
C TYR A 573 15.88 0.00 -6.92
N HIS A 574 16.90 -0.57 -7.57
CA HIS A 574 17.66 0.16 -8.59
C HIS A 574 16.75 0.66 -9.71
N LYS A 575 15.82 -0.20 -10.16
CA LYS A 575 14.81 0.15 -11.15
C LYS A 575 13.44 -0.39 -10.72
N LEU A 576 12.44 0.48 -10.79
CA LEU A 576 11.05 0.18 -10.46
C LEU A 576 10.18 0.49 -11.66
N SER A 577 9.23 -0.37 -11.96
CA SER A 577 8.17 -0.13 -12.94
C SER A 577 6.85 -0.72 -12.46
N GLY A 578 5.77 -0.36 -13.12
CA GLY A 578 4.47 -0.87 -12.74
C GLY A 578 3.48 -0.88 -13.89
N MET A 579 2.45 -1.70 -13.76
CA MET A 579 1.36 -1.77 -14.72
C MET A 579 0.02 -1.82 -14.01
N THR A 580 -0.97 -1.16 -14.61
CA THR A 580 -2.36 -1.18 -14.14
C THR A 580 -3.28 -0.66 -15.25
N GLY A 581 -4.58 -0.81 -15.07
CA GLY A 581 -5.58 -0.20 -15.97
C GLY A 581 -5.97 1.24 -15.58
N THR A 582 -5.41 1.81 -14.51
CA THR A 582 -5.97 3.02 -13.86
C THR A 582 -4.93 3.82 -13.07
N ALA A 583 -3.84 4.24 -13.69
CA ALA A 583 -2.78 5.03 -13.02
C ALA A 583 -2.87 6.54 -13.30
N GLU A 584 -3.45 6.96 -14.43
CA GLU A 584 -3.47 8.34 -14.88
C GLU A 584 -4.04 9.32 -13.86
N THR A 585 -5.07 8.88 -13.11
CA THR A 585 -5.70 9.73 -12.07
C THR A 585 -4.76 10.08 -10.93
N GLU A 586 -3.80 9.22 -10.64
CA GLU A 586 -2.82 9.35 -9.56
C GLU A 586 -1.39 9.63 -10.06
N ALA A 587 -1.25 10.05 -11.35
CA ALA A 587 0.06 10.29 -11.97
C ALA A 587 0.94 11.29 -11.19
N GLY A 588 0.32 12.30 -10.56
CA GLY A 588 1.01 13.24 -9.69
C GLY A 588 1.64 12.57 -8.46
N GLU A 589 0.91 11.69 -7.80
CA GLU A 589 1.40 10.97 -6.62
C GLU A 589 2.52 9.98 -6.98
N PHE A 590 2.37 9.24 -8.09
CA PHE A 590 3.42 8.35 -8.58
C PHE A 590 4.72 9.09 -8.88
N TRP A 591 4.63 10.28 -9.45
CA TRP A 591 5.80 11.12 -9.72
C TRP A 591 6.40 11.70 -8.44
N ASP A 592 5.56 12.27 -7.56
CA ASP A 592 6.04 12.93 -6.34
C ASP A 592 6.76 11.96 -5.41
N ILE A 593 6.20 10.77 -5.20
CA ILE A 593 6.70 9.79 -4.23
C ILE A 593 7.75 8.87 -4.84
N TYR A 594 7.50 8.29 -6.01
CA TYR A 594 8.32 7.21 -6.58
C TYR A 594 9.15 7.64 -7.78
N LYS A 595 8.96 8.85 -8.30
CA LYS A 595 9.55 9.35 -9.55
C LYS A 595 9.17 8.49 -10.77
N LEU A 596 8.01 7.85 -10.72
CA LEU A 596 7.47 7.04 -11.79
C LEU A 596 6.56 7.89 -12.69
N ASP A 597 6.89 7.96 -13.96
CA ASP A 597 6.02 8.57 -14.97
C ASP A 597 4.95 7.58 -15.45
N VAL A 598 3.75 8.07 -15.71
CA VAL A 598 2.62 7.24 -16.18
C VAL A 598 2.46 7.44 -17.69
N VAL A 599 2.56 6.36 -18.43
CA VAL A 599 2.35 6.32 -19.89
C VAL A 599 1.09 5.52 -20.19
N VAL A 600 0.12 6.16 -20.83
CA VAL A 600 -1.14 5.51 -21.23
C VAL A 600 -0.94 4.83 -22.58
N ILE A 601 -1.08 3.51 -22.58
CA ILE A 601 -0.94 2.67 -23.79
C ILE A 601 -2.30 2.56 -24.49
N PRO A 602 -2.37 2.77 -25.80
CA PRO A 602 -3.61 2.60 -26.54
C PRO A 602 -4.08 1.14 -26.52
N THR A 603 -5.39 0.93 -26.54
CA THR A 603 -5.98 -0.41 -26.61
C THR A 603 -5.76 -1.03 -27.99
N ASN A 604 -5.61 -2.34 -28.06
CA ASN A 604 -5.45 -3.10 -29.32
C ASN A 604 -6.68 -2.95 -30.23
N ARG A 605 -7.87 -2.91 -29.63
CA ARG A 605 -9.13 -2.65 -30.32
C ARG A 605 -9.88 -1.51 -29.64
N PRO A 606 -10.66 -0.69 -30.37
CA PRO A 606 -11.47 0.36 -29.77
C PRO A 606 -12.42 -0.19 -28.71
N ILE A 607 -12.59 0.57 -27.63
CA ILE A 607 -13.51 0.19 -26.55
C ILE A 607 -14.96 0.35 -27.06
N ALA A 608 -15.71 -0.75 -27.07
CA ALA A 608 -17.11 -0.79 -27.50
C ALA A 608 -18.12 -0.66 -26.36
N ARG A 609 -17.63 -0.57 -25.10
CA ARG A 609 -18.47 -0.38 -23.92
C ARG A 609 -19.14 0.99 -23.93
N ILE A 610 -20.41 1.03 -23.53
CA ILE A 610 -21.19 2.25 -23.35
C ILE A 610 -21.23 2.61 -21.86
N ASP A 611 -20.61 3.72 -21.49
CA ASP A 611 -20.63 4.23 -20.12
C ASP A 611 -21.77 5.26 -20.00
N MET A 612 -22.82 4.89 -19.25
CA MET A 612 -24.00 5.73 -19.01
C MET A 612 -23.73 6.75 -17.91
N ASN A 613 -24.52 7.84 -17.89
CA ASN A 613 -24.49 8.81 -16.80
C ASN A 613 -24.95 8.18 -15.49
N ASP A 614 -24.55 8.81 -14.36
CA ASP A 614 -25.01 8.38 -13.05
C ASP A 614 -26.49 8.61 -12.88
N ARG A 615 -27.19 7.65 -12.29
CA ARG A 615 -28.59 7.75 -11.89
C ARG A 615 -28.67 8.09 -10.42
N VAL A 616 -29.15 9.28 -10.10
CA VAL A 616 -29.16 9.84 -8.75
C VAL A 616 -30.56 9.78 -8.15
N TYR A 617 -30.65 9.21 -6.98
CA TYR A 617 -31.87 9.04 -6.19
C TYR A 617 -31.77 9.81 -4.86
N LYS A 618 -32.91 10.14 -4.30
CA LYS A 618 -32.95 10.86 -3.02
C LYS A 618 -32.51 9.97 -1.85
N THR A 619 -33.02 8.75 -1.80
CA THR A 619 -32.79 7.81 -0.69
C THR A 619 -32.09 6.53 -1.15
N LYS A 620 -31.35 5.88 -0.23
CA LYS A 620 -30.75 4.55 -0.46
C LYS A 620 -31.79 3.50 -0.83
N ARG A 621 -32.99 3.58 -0.24
CA ARG A 621 -34.08 2.64 -0.49
C ARG A 621 -34.52 2.67 -1.95
N GLU A 622 -34.73 3.85 -2.53
CA GLU A 622 -35.10 4.02 -3.94
C GLU A 622 -33.99 3.55 -4.86
N LYS A 623 -32.76 3.91 -4.54
CA LYS A 623 -31.57 3.47 -5.26
C LYS A 623 -31.50 1.94 -5.38
N TYR A 624 -31.58 1.23 -4.26
CA TYR A 624 -31.49 -0.24 -4.27
C TYR A 624 -32.66 -0.90 -4.98
N LYS A 625 -33.86 -0.34 -4.88
CA LYS A 625 -35.01 -0.81 -5.67
C LYS A 625 -34.73 -0.69 -7.17
N ALA A 626 -34.22 0.45 -7.61
CA ALA A 626 -33.87 0.68 -9.00
C ALA A 626 -32.72 -0.21 -9.47
N VAL A 627 -31.73 -0.49 -8.63
CA VAL A 627 -30.65 -1.46 -8.90
C VAL A 627 -31.25 -2.86 -9.19
N ILE A 628 -32.17 -3.34 -8.37
CA ILE A 628 -32.79 -4.66 -8.56
C ILE A 628 -33.60 -4.68 -9.88
N GLU A 629 -34.36 -3.63 -10.18
CA GLU A 629 -35.13 -3.52 -11.43
C GLU A 629 -34.21 -3.53 -12.67
N GLU A 630 -33.04 -2.87 -12.60
CA GLU A 630 -32.08 -2.91 -13.70
C GLU A 630 -31.41 -4.28 -13.84
N ILE A 631 -31.10 -4.98 -12.72
CA ILE A 631 -30.62 -6.36 -12.75
C ILE A 631 -31.64 -7.26 -13.44
N GLU A 632 -32.92 -7.21 -13.06
CA GLU A 632 -33.99 -7.99 -13.68
C GLU A 632 -34.05 -7.77 -15.19
N LYS A 633 -33.98 -6.51 -15.62
CA LYS A 633 -33.98 -6.13 -17.04
C LYS A 633 -32.81 -6.73 -17.81
N MET A 634 -31.60 -6.69 -17.24
CA MET A 634 -30.41 -7.25 -17.89
C MET A 634 -30.46 -8.77 -17.97
N VAL A 635 -30.90 -9.43 -16.88
CA VAL A 635 -31.09 -10.90 -16.85
C VAL A 635 -32.10 -11.36 -17.90
N GLN A 636 -33.24 -10.64 -18.03
CA GLN A 636 -34.25 -10.93 -19.06
C GLN A 636 -33.72 -10.73 -20.50
N ALA A 637 -32.78 -9.80 -20.68
CA ALA A 637 -32.09 -9.60 -21.97
C ALA A 637 -31.00 -10.65 -22.25
N GLY A 638 -30.79 -11.65 -21.39
CA GLY A 638 -29.76 -12.68 -21.56
C GLY A 638 -28.33 -12.18 -21.26
N ARG A 639 -28.17 -11.02 -20.60
CA ARG A 639 -26.89 -10.43 -20.30
C ARG A 639 -26.41 -10.85 -18.90
N PRO A 640 -25.12 -11.20 -18.75
CA PRO A 640 -24.53 -11.31 -17.41
C PRO A 640 -24.41 -9.93 -16.75
N VAL A 641 -24.58 -9.89 -15.45
CA VAL A 641 -24.53 -8.67 -14.65
C VAL A 641 -23.48 -8.79 -13.54
N LEU A 642 -22.59 -7.83 -13.48
CA LEU A 642 -21.66 -7.65 -12.38
C LEU A 642 -22.08 -6.43 -11.55
N VAL A 643 -22.47 -6.66 -10.32
CA VAL A 643 -22.90 -5.62 -9.37
C VAL A 643 -21.75 -5.30 -8.44
N GLY A 644 -21.22 -4.08 -8.53
CA GLY A 644 -20.18 -3.58 -7.63
C GLY A 644 -20.78 -2.95 -6.38
N THR A 645 -20.33 -3.40 -5.20
CA THR A 645 -20.75 -2.87 -3.89
C THR A 645 -19.54 -2.36 -3.12
N THR A 646 -19.75 -1.43 -2.20
CA THR A 646 -18.70 -0.82 -1.38
C THR A 646 -18.45 -1.56 -0.06
N SER A 647 -19.40 -2.39 0.41
CA SER A 647 -19.26 -3.13 1.66
C SER A 647 -19.88 -4.53 1.61
N VAL A 648 -19.49 -5.37 2.55
CA VAL A 648 -20.06 -6.71 2.76
C VAL A 648 -21.54 -6.60 3.14
N GLU A 649 -21.92 -5.62 3.98
CA GLU A 649 -23.32 -5.38 4.40
C GLU A 649 -24.21 -5.13 3.17
N ILE A 650 -23.79 -4.26 2.26
CA ILE A 650 -24.53 -3.95 1.04
C ILE A 650 -24.67 -5.19 0.15
N SER A 651 -23.58 -5.96 0.01
CA SER A 651 -23.61 -7.18 -0.80
C SER A 651 -24.56 -8.23 -0.24
N GLU A 652 -24.60 -8.42 1.08
CA GLU A 652 -25.53 -9.33 1.75
C GLU A 652 -26.99 -8.84 1.69
N MET A 653 -27.21 -7.54 1.84
CA MET A 653 -28.53 -6.93 1.70
C MET A 653 -29.09 -7.13 0.28
N LEU A 654 -28.31 -6.83 -0.74
CA LEU A 654 -28.72 -7.04 -2.14
C LEU A 654 -28.94 -8.52 -2.43
N SER A 655 -28.12 -9.41 -1.90
CA SER A 655 -28.30 -10.85 -2.02
C SER A 655 -29.66 -11.30 -1.46
N LYS A 656 -30.03 -10.82 -0.26
CA LYS A 656 -31.36 -11.09 0.31
C LYS A 656 -32.49 -10.55 -0.56
N MET A 657 -32.34 -9.35 -1.12
CA MET A 657 -33.34 -8.74 -2.01
C MET A 657 -33.52 -9.55 -3.30
N LEU A 658 -32.41 -10.02 -3.92
CA LEU A 658 -32.46 -10.87 -5.13
C LEU A 658 -33.05 -12.23 -4.83
N THR A 659 -32.77 -12.84 -3.68
CA THR A 659 -33.38 -14.10 -3.23
C THR A 659 -34.89 -13.94 -3.09
N LEU A 660 -35.38 -12.84 -2.52
CA LEU A 660 -36.82 -12.56 -2.43
C LEU A 660 -37.51 -12.43 -3.81
N ARG A 661 -36.78 -11.97 -4.82
CA ARG A 661 -37.22 -11.88 -6.22
C ARG A 661 -37.01 -13.17 -7.01
N LYS A 662 -36.44 -14.21 -6.40
CA LYS A 662 -36.08 -15.50 -7.02
C LYS A 662 -35.09 -15.36 -8.19
N ILE A 663 -34.16 -14.42 -8.08
CA ILE A 663 -33.08 -14.24 -9.04
C ILE A 663 -31.86 -14.99 -8.51
N GLU A 664 -31.40 -15.98 -9.27
CA GLU A 664 -30.15 -16.70 -8.95
C GLU A 664 -28.95 -15.77 -9.07
N HIS A 665 -28.06 -15.81 -8.10
CA HIS A 665 -26.88 -14.95 -8.05
C HIS A 665 -25.76 -15.57 -7.23
N ASN A 666 -24.55 -15.11 -7.50
CA ASN A 666 -23.35 -15.42 -6.73
C ASN A 666 -22.91 -14.16 -5.95
N VAL A 667 -22.36 -14.37 -4.75
CA VAL A 667 -21.80 -13.29 -3.93
C VAL A 667 -20.30 -13.52 -3.77
N LEU A 668 -19.54 -12.47 -4.04
CA LEU A 668 -18.10 -12.44 -3.91
C LEU A 668 -17.72 -11.27 -2.98
N ASN A 669 -17.44 -11.57 -1.73
CA ASN A 669 -17.07 -10.61 -0.71
C ASN A 669 -15.96 -11.16 0.19
N ALA A 670 -15.49 -10.38 1.16
CA ALA A 670 -14.42 -10.73 2.07
C ALA A 670 -14.60 -12.09 2.79
N LYS A 671 -15.85 -12.51 3.05
CA LYS A 671 -16.17 -13.78 3.71
C LYS A 671 -16.05 -15.01 2.78
N LEU A 672 -16.11 -14.83 1.46
CA LEU A 672 -16.21 -15.88 0.45
C LEU A 672 -15.03 -15.92 -0.53
N HIS A 673 -13.90 -15.31 -0.19
CA HIS A 673 -12.73 -15.17 -1.08
C HIS A 673 -12.12 -16.50 -1.56
N GLN A 674 -12.29 -17.59 -0.80
CA GLN A 674 -11.73 -18.91 -1.19
C GLN A 674 -12.35 -19.50 -2.49
N LYS A 675 -13.56 -19.05 -2.86
CA LYS A 675 -14.26 -19.50 -4.09
C LYS A 675 -14.20 -18.47 -5.23
N GLU A 676 -13.35 -17.45 -5.07
CA GLU A 676 -13.29 -16.32 -5.99
C GLU A 676 -13.11 -16.75 -7.47
N ALA A 677 -12.16 -17.63 -7.73
CA ALA A 677 -11.85 -18.06 -9.09
C ALA A 677 -13.02 -18.79 -9.78
N GLU A 678 -13.73 -19.64 -9.03
CA GLU A 678 -14.90 -20.39 -9.57
C GLU A 678 -16.08 -19.45 -9.89
N ILE A 679 -16.33 -18.47 -9.01
CA ILE A 679 -17.41 -17.49 -9.19
C ILE A 679 -17.14 -16.59 -10.39
N VAL A 680 -15.87 -16.12 -10.52
CA VAL A 680 -15.48 -15.25 -11.65
C VAL A 680 -15.53 -16.02 -12.98
N ALA A 681 -15.15 -17.29 -13.00
CA ALA A 681 -15.26 -18.14 -14.20
C ALA A 681 -16.70 -18.24 -14.72
N LYS A 682 -17.70 -18.22 -13.83
CA LYS A 682 -19.12 -18.28 -14.17
C LYS A 682 -19.73 -16.91 -14.48
N ALA A 683 -19.11 -15.81 -14.06
CA ALA A 683 -19.68 -14.47 -14.12
C ALA A 683 -19.95 -13.96 -15.55
N GLY A 684 -19.37 -14.58 -16.59
CA GLY A 684 -19.59 -14.24 -17.99
C GLY A 684 -20.66 -15.09 -18.71
N GLN A 685 -21.33 -16.00 -17.99
CA GLN A 685 -22.39 -16.83 -18.57
C GLN A 685 -23.68 -16.05 -18.71
N SER A 686 -24.53 -16.44 -19.67
CA SER A 686 -25.81 -15.78 -19.93
C SER A 686 -26.70 -15.70 -18.67
N SER A 687 -27.27 -14.51 -18.44
CA SER A 687 -28.20 -14.24 -17.32
C SER A 687 -27.63 -14.48 -15.91
N THR A 688 -26.32 -14.61 -15.77
CA THR A 688 -25.66 -14.79 -14.47
C THR A 688 -25.52 -13.45 -13.75
N VAL A 689 -25.93 -13.40 -12.49
CA VAL A 689 -25.73 -12.23 -11.62
C VAL A 689 -24.60 -12.50 -10.63
N THR A 690 -23.62 -11.61 -10.58
CA THR A 690 -22.54 -11.69 -9.60
C THR A 690 -22.48 -10.38 -8.83
N ILE A 691 -22.64 -10.44 -7.50
CA ILE A 691 -22.44 -9.31 -6.60
C ILE A 691 -21.00 -9.39 -6.10
N ALA A 692 -20.22 -8.34 -6.31
CA ALA A 692 -18.82 -8.31 -5.88
C ALA A 692 -18.54 -7.03 -5.07
N THR A 693 -17.86 -7.17 -3.93
CA THR A 693 -17.32 -6.02 -3.21
C THR A 693 -16.09 -5.50 -3.95
N ASN A 694 -16.05 -4.20 -4.17
CA ASN A 694 -14.98 -3.41 -4.79
C ASN A 694 -14.04 -4.20 -5.73
N MET A 695 -12.92 -4.67 -5.20
CA MET A 695 -11.82 -5.26 -5.97
C MET A 695 -11.84 -6.79 -6.02
N ALA A 696 -12.88 -7.43 -5.50
CA ALA A 696 -13.01 -8.88 -5.56
C ALA A 696 -12.98 -9.35 -7.03
N GLY A 697 -12.22 -10.42 -7.32
CA GLY A 697 -11.98 -10.91 -8.68
C GLY A 697 -11.00 -10.06 -9.52
N ARG A 698 -10.25 -9.14 -8.92
CA ARG A 698 -9.22 -8.35 -9.63
C ARG A 698 -8.13 -9.27 -10.20
N GLY A 699 -7.61 -8.93 -11.39
CA GLY A 699 -6.59 -9.74 -12.07
C GLY A 699 -7.13 -11.01 -12.75
N THR A 700 -8.45 -11.27 -12.67
CA THR A 700 -9.08 -12.43 -13.35
C THR A 700 -9.98 -11.95 -14.48
N ASP A 701 -9.89 -12.62 -15.63
CA ASP A 701 -10.66 -12.27 -16.82
C ASP A 701 -12.03 -12.96 -16.83
N ILE A 702 -13.07 -12.19 -17.20
CA ILE A 702 -14.45 -12.68 -17.39
C ILE A 702 -14.62 -12.98 -18.87
N LYS A 703 -14.63 -14.25 -19.23
CA LYS A 703 -14.80 -14.70 -20.63
C LYS A 703 -16.27 -14.68 -21.02
N LEU A 704 -16.58 -14.10 -22.17
CA LEU A 704 -17.93 -14.01 -22.71
C LEU A 704 -18.12 -14.95 -23.91
N SER A 705 -19.26 -15.64 -23.95
CA SER A 705 -19.66 -16.45 -25.12
C SER A 705 -20.13 -15.55 -26.28
N ALA A 706 -20.19 -16.10 -27.49
CA ALA A 706 -20.70 -15.37 -28.66
C ALA A 706 -22.16 -14.91 -28.48
N GLU A 707 -22.97 -15.72 -27.83
CA GLU A 707 -24.37 -15.43 -27.49
C GLU A 707 -24.49 -14.21 -26.57
N VAL A 708 -23.66 -14.16 -25.49
CA VAL A 708 -23.63 -13.05 -24.55
C VAL A 708 -23.14 -11.77 -25.23
N LYS A 709 -22.16 -11.86 -26.12
CA LYS A 709 -21.71 -10.72 -26.93
C LYS A 709 -22.81 -10.17 -27.83
N ALA A 710 -23.59 -11.05 -28.49
CA ALA A 710 -24.75 -10.68 -29.31
C ALA A 710 -25.87 -10.02 -28.48
N ALA A 711 -26.06 -10.44 -27.22
CA ALA A 711 -27.03 -9.84 -26.29
C ALA A 711 -26.60 -8.45 -25.74
N GLY A 712 -25.38 -7.97 -26.02
CA GLY A 712 -24.87 -6.68 -25.57
C GLY A 712 -23.75 -6.77 -24.53
N GLY A 713 -23.22 -7.97 -24.26
CA GLY A 713 -22.07 -8.22 -23.39
C GLY A 713 -22.36 -8.02 -21.90
N LEU A 714 -21.30 -7.91 -21.12
CA LEU A 714 -21.37 -7.78 -19.66
C LEU A 714 -21.93 -6.40 -19.27
N ALA A 715 -22.93 -6.41 -18.37
CA ALA A 715 -23.49 -5.22 -17.77
C ALA A 715 -22.84 -4.97 -16.39
N ILE A 716 -22.27 -3.79 -16.21
CA ILE A 716 -21.72 -3.33 -14.93
C ILE A 716 -22.71 -2.42 -14.26
N ILE A 717 -23.05 -2.73 -13.01
CA ILE A 717 -23.91 -1.91 -12.16
C ILE A 717 -23.12 -1.55 -10.90
N GLY A 718 -22.75 -0.27 -10.75
CA GLY A 718 -22.19 0.25 -9.52
C GLY A 718 -23.29 0.71 -8.57
N THR A 719 -23.30 0.25 -7.35
CA THR A 719 -24.33 0.62 -6.36
C THR A 719 -24.04 1.92 -5.64
N GLU A 720 -22.81 2.40 -5.74
CA GLU A 720 -22.33 3.69 -5.23
C GLU A 720 -21.14 4.15 -6.06
N ARG A 721 -20.84 5.44 -6.04
CA ARG A 721 -19.54 5.96 -6.45
C ARG A 721 -18.53 5.78 -5.33
N HIS A 722 -17.38 5.28 -5.67
CA HIS A 722 -16.28 5.11 -4.73
C HIS A 722 -15.64 6.46 -4.36
N GLU A 723 -14.87 6.51 -3.29
CA GLU A 723 -14.08 7.69 -2.92
C GLU A 723 -13.01 8.04 -3.98
N SER A 724 -12.52 7.05 -4.73
CA SER A 724 -11.54 7.21 -5.80
C SER A 724 -12.13 6.90 -7.17
N ARG A 725 -11.93 7.82 -8.13
CA ARG A 725 -12.31 7.65 -9.55
C ARG A 725 -11.66 6.41 -10.16
N ARG A 726 -10.47 6.06 -9.70
CA ARG A 726 -9.71 4.92 -10.13
C ARG A 726 -10.46 3.61 -9.91
N VAL A 727 -11.07 3.42 -8.73
CA VAL A 727 -11.84 2.21 -8.41
C VAL A 727 -13.09 2.09 -9.28
N ASP A 728 -13.77 3.20 -9.55
CA ASP A 728 -14.89 3.22 -10.48
C ASP A 728 -14.46 2.83 -11.91
N ARG A 729 -13.30 3.35 -12.37
CA ARG A 729 -12.72 2.97 -13.68
C ARG A 729 -12.36 1.48 -13.74
N GLN A 730 -11.85 0.91 -12.65
CA GLN A 730 -11.53 -0.52 -12.56
C GLN A 730 -12.79 -1.39 -12.65
N LEU A 731 -13.85 -0.99 -11.97
CA LEU A 731 -15.13 -1.70 -12.06
C LEU A 731 -15.67 -1.65 -13.50
N ARG A 732 -15.72 -0.47 -14.12
CA ARG A 732 -16.11 -0.30 -15.53
C ARG A 732 -15.25 -1.13 -16.49
N GLY A 733 -13.94 -1.19 -16.25
CA GLY A 733 -12.96 -1.91 -17.07
C GLY A 733 -13.13 -3.43 -17.10
N ARG A 734 -14.03 -3.99 -16.30
CA ARG A 734 -14.38 -5.41 -16.37
C ARG A 734 -15.23 -5.76 -17.59
N ALA A 735 -15.91 -4.78 -18.18
CA ALA A 735 -16.65 -4.92 -19.43
C ALA A 735 -15.94 -4.20 -20.59
N GLY A 736 -16.23 -4.58 -21.82
CA GLY A 736 -15.71 -3.94 -23.03
C GLY A 736 -14.26 -4.29 -23.34
N ARG A 737 -13.78 -5.46 -22.97
CA ARG A 737 -12.41 -5.94 -23.19
C ARG A 737 -12.23 -6.38 -24.64
N GLN A 738 -11.08 -6.07 -25.25
CA GLN A 738 -10.72 -6.46 -26.62
C GLN A 738 -11.81 -6.16 -27.68
N GLY A 739 -12.52 -5.03 -27.50
CA GLY A 739 -13.59 -4.61 -28.38
C GLY A 739 -14.93 -5.34 -28.16
N ASP A 740 -15.07 -6.11 -27.09
CA ASP A 740 -16.35 -6.72 -26.73
C ASP A 740 -17.39 -5.65 -26.35
N PRO A 741 -18.67 -5.84 -26.67
CA PRO A 741 -19.73 -4.96 -26.20
C PRO A 741 -19.88 -5.06 -24.68
N GLY A 742 -20.44 -4.02 -24.09
CA GLY A 742 -20.72 -3.96 -22.67
C GLY A 742 -21.36 -2.63 -22.28
N SER A 743 -21.79 -2.52 -21.06
CA SER A 743 -22.33 -1.26 -20.53
C SER A 743 -21.97 -1.07 -19.07
N SER A 744 -21.91 0.18 -18.62
CA SER A 744 -21.75 0.51 -17.22
C SER A 744 -22.70 1.63 -16.79
N VAL A 745 -23.25 1.52 -15.58
CA VAL A 745 -24.09 2.54 -14.94
C VAL A 745 -23.86 2.54 -13.44
N PHE A 746 -23.81 3.73 -12.84
CA PHE A 746 -23.73 3.91 -11.40
C PHE A 746 -25.04 4.46 -10.85
N PHE A 747 -25.50 3.85 -9.76
CA PHE A 747 -26.66 4.27 -8.99
C PHE A 747 -26.18 4.96 -7.73
N VAL A 748 -26.53 6.21 -7.55
CA VAL A 748 -26.04 7.07 -6.47
C VAL A 748 -27.23 7.59 -5.66
N SER A 749 -27.06 7.71 -4.33
CA SER A 749 -28.04 8.36 -3.45
C SER A 749 -27.41 9.56 -2.75
N LEU A 750 -28.24 10.54 -2.41
CA LEU A 750 -27.81 11.67 -1.57
C LEU A 750 -27.40 11.23 -0.14
N GLU A 751 -27.84 10.04 0.27
CA GLU A 751 -27.50 9.43 1.55
C GLU A 751 -26.17 8.64 1.50
N ASP A 752 -25.54 8.47 0.33
CA ASP A 752 -24.26 7.77 0.20
C ASP A 752 -23.13 8.60 0.82
N ASP A 753 -22.14 7.95 1.39
CA ASP A 753 -21.09 8.60 2.17
C ASP A 753 -20.31 9.65 1.37
N LEU A 754 -19.96 9.38 0.13
CA LEU A 754 -19.33 10.36 -0.76
C LEU A 754 -20.18 11.61 -0.92
N MET A 755 -21.47 11.45 -1.10
CA MET A 755 -22.42 12.56 -1.25
C MET A 755 -22.66 13.29 0.05
N ARG A 756 -22.71 12.57 1.15
CA ARG A 756 -22.92 13.09 2.49
C ARG A 756 -21.73 13.92 2.99
N LEU A 757 -20.50 13.41 2.81
CA LEU A 757 -19.29 14.01 3.40
C LEU A 757 -18.65 15.07 2.50
N PHE A 758 -18.70 14.88 1.18
CA PHE A 758 -17.90 15.66 0.23
C PHE A 758 -18.70 16.41 -0.83
N SER A 759 -20.05 16.28 -0.87
CA SER A 759 -20.85 17.09 -1.78
C SER A 759 -20.79 18.57 -1.38
N SER A 760 -20.48 19.43 -2.34
CA SER A 760 -20.49 20.87 -2.12
C SER A 760 -21.92 21.39 -1.92
N ASP A 761 -22.09 22.49 -1.17
CA ASP A 761 -23.36 23.21 -1.00
C ASP A 761 -24.06 23.50 -2.33
N ARG A 762 -23.28 23.62 -3.40
CA ARG A 762 -23.78 23.81 -4.77
C ARG A 762 -24.60 22.62 -5.26
N ILE A 763 -24.24 21.36 -4.92
CA ILE A 763 -25.02 20.19 -5.30
C ILE A 763 -26.35 20.18 -4.55
N ALA A 764 -26.32 20.41 -3.23
CA ALA A 764 -27.52 20.52 -2.42
C ALA A 764 -28.43 21.66 -2.93
N THR A 765 -27.87 22.82 -3.22
CA THR A 765 -28.60 23.98 -3.76
C THR A 765 -29.19 23.72 -5.16
N VAL A 766 -28.45 23.01 -6.03
CA VAL A 766 -28.94 22.65 -7.38
C VAL A 766 -30.07 21.63 -7.29
N MET A 767 -29.97 20.66 -6.39
CA MET A 767 -30.99 19.65 -6.15
C MET A 767 -32.26 20.28 -5.57
N ASP A 768 -32.12 21.22 -4.63
CA ASP A 768 -33.24 21.99 -4.06
C ASP A 768 -33.93 22.85 -5.13
N LYS A 769 -33.17 23.51 -5.99
CA LYS A 769 -33.73 24.34 -7.10
C LYS A 769 -34.45 23.51 -8.17
N LEU A 770 -34.01 22.26 -8.38
CA LEU A 770 -34.67 21.33 -9.32
C LEU A 770 -35.95 20.73 -8.75
N GLY A 771 -36.29 21.00 -7.47
CA GLY A 771 -37.50 20.49 -6.81
C GLY A 771 -37.57 18.99 -6.73
N PHE A 772 -36.41 18.32 -6.53
CA PHE A 772 -36.27 16.87 -6.55
C PHE A 772 -37.12 16.18 -5.48
N LYS A 773 -38.08 15.38 -5.90
CA LYS A 773 -39.04 14.68 -5.01
C LYS A 773 -38.65 13.23 -4.82
N GLU A 774 -39.17 12.64 -3.75
CA GLU A 774 -39.03 11.18 -3.53
C GLU A 774 -39.75 10.44 -4.67
N GLY A 775 -39.07 9.42 -5.25
CA GLY A 775 -39.58 8.69 -6.41
C GLY A 775 -39.06 9.19 -7.77
N GLU A 776 -38.37 10.31 -7.80
CA GLU A 776 -37.77 10.81 -9.04
C GLU A 776 -36.31 10.38 -9.19
N MET A 777 -35.88 10.14 -10.42
CA MET A 777 -34.50 9.84 -10.80
C MET A 777 -33.95 10.99 -11.63
N ILE A 778 -32.74 11.44 -11.29
CA ILE A 778 -32.04 12.44 -12.11
C ILE A 778 -30.86 11.78 -12.81
N GLU A 779 -30.83 11.91 -14.13
CA GLU A 779 -29.72 11.50 -14.96
C GLU A 779 -29.23 12.71 -15.76
N HIS A 780 -28.14 13.36 -15.31
CA HIS A 780 -27.63 14.55 -15.97
C HIS A 780 -26.10 14.64 -15.84
N LYS A 781 -25.42 14.88 -16.97
CA LYS A 781 -23.94 14.97 -17.03
C LYS A 781 -23.33 15.97 -16.05
N MET A 782 -24.03 17.06 -15.73
CA MET A 782 -23.54 18.07 -14.80
C MET A 782 -23.44 17.52 -13.36
N ILE A 783 -24.33 16.60 -12.98
CA ILE A 783 -24.29 15.96 -11.66
C ILE A 783 -23.14 14.96 -11.60
N SER A 784 -22.98 14.11 -12.63
CA SER A 784 -21.82 13.20 -12.72
C SER A 784 -20.50 13.96 -12.64
N ASN A 785 -20.36 15.08 -13.34
CA ASN A 785 -19.16 15.93 -13.24
C ASN A 785 -18.96 16.52 -11.83
N SER A 786 -20.03 16.79 -11.10
CA SER A 786 -19.93 17.31 -9.73
C SER A 786 -19.52 16.22 -8.75
N ILE A 787 -19.98 14.98 -8.94
CA ILE A 787 -19.53 13.81 -8.18
C ILE A 787 -18.04 13.56 -8.44
N GLU A 788 -17.57 13.62 -9.69
CA GLU A 788 -16.15 13.48 -10.02
C GLU A 788 -15.27 14.55 -9.34
N ARG A 789 -15.77 15.79 -9.23
CA ARG A 789 -15.05 16.84 -8.49
C ARG A 789 -14.98 16.54 -7.00
N ALA A 790 -16.05 15.99 -6.42
CA ALA A 790 -16.04 15.53 -5.02
C ALA A 790 -15.01 14.41 -4.81
N GLN A 791 -14.98 13.41 -5.68
CA GLN A 791 -13.98 12.34 -5.66
C GLN A 791 -12.55 12.90 -5.75
N LYS A 792 -12.29 13.82 -6.68
CA LYS A 792 -10.98 14.44 -6.80
C LYS A 792 -10.53 15.14 -5.52
N LYS A 793 -11.44 15.83 -4.84
CA LYS A 793 -11.14 16.45 -3.54
C LYS A 793 -10.80 15.43 -2.45
N VAL A 794 -11.48 14.29 -2.44
CA VAL A 794 -11.17 13.17 -1.54
C VAL A 794 -9.81 12.58 -1.84
N GLU A 795 -9.51 12.33 -3.13
CA GLU A 795 -8.21 11.84 -3.60
C GLU A 795 -7.08 12.76 -3.16
N GLU A 796 -7.22 14.08 -3.34
CA GLU A 796 -6.24 15.09 -2.90
C GLU A 796 -6.05 15.08 -1.37
N ASN A 797 -7.14 14.94 -0.58
CA ASN A 797 -7.06 14.83 0.86
C ASN A 797 -6.35 13.55 1.31
N ASN A 798 -6.70 12.42 0.72
CA ASN A 798 -6.09 11.12 1.01
C ASN A 798 -4.59 11.12 0.64
N PHE A 799 -4.23 11.73 -0.49
CA PHE A 799 -2.81 11.94 -0.85
C PHE A 799 -2.09 12.78 0.22
N GLY A 800 -2.70 13.87 0.68
CA GLY A 800 -2.14 14.70 1.75
C GLY A 800 -1.86 13.92 3.05
N ILE A 801 -2.76 13.00 3.43
CA ILE A 801 -2.57 12.13 4.59
C ILE A 801 -1.40 11.16 4.35
N ARG A 802 -1.37 10.46 3.21
CA ARG A 802 -0.26 9.53 2.87
C ARG A 802 1.09 10.24 2.82
N LYS A 803 1.13 11.46 2.27
CA LYS A 803 2.34 12.26 2.18
C LYS A 803 2.88 12.62 3.56
N ARG A 804 2.01 13.03 4.50
CA ARG A 804 2.43 13.34 5.88
C ARG A 804 2.97 12.10 6.60
N LEU A 805 2.32 10.94 6.45
CA LEU A 805 2.80 9.68 7.02
C LEU A 805 4.19 9.33 6.48
N LEU A 806 4.40 9.53 5.18
CA LEU A 806 5.69 9.28 4.55
C LEU A 806 6.77 10.26 5.02
N GLU A 807 6.46 11.57 5.09
CA GLU A 807 7.37 12.59 5.60
C GLU A 807 7.84 12.27 7.03
N TYR A 808 6.93 11.76 7.87
CA TYR A 808 7.28 11.27 9.21
C TYR A 808 8.16 10.01 9.15
N ASP A 809 7.80 9.02 8.34
CA ASP A 809 8.59 7.78 8.20
C ASP A 809 9.93 8.02 7.50
N ASP A 810 10.09 9.04 6.66
CA ASP A 810 11.37 9.39 6.04
C ASP A 810 12.45 9.78 7.07
N VAL A 811 12.05 10.39 8.19
CA VAL A 811 12.95 10.66 9.32
C VAL A 811 13.38 9.35 9.98
N MET A 812 12.41 8.49 10.26
CA MET A 812 12.67 7.16 10.81
C MET A 812 13.47 6.29 9.85
N ASN A 813 13.24 6.44 8.54
CA ASN A 813 13.94 5.69 7.50
C ASN A 813 15.42 6.04 7.42
N LYS A 814 15.80 7.29 7.65
CA LYS A 814 17.22 7.68 7.75
C LYS A 814 17.91 6.95 8.90
N GLN A 815 17.28 6.91 10.08
CA GLN A 815 17.80 6.18 11.23
C GLN A 815 17.85 4.67 10.96
N ARG A 816 16.77 4.11 10.42
CA ARG A 816 16.66 2.70 10.02
C ARG A 816 17.79 2.30 9.07
N THR A 817 18.04 3.09 8.04
CA THR A 817 19.10 2.84 7.05
C THR A 817 20.46 2.77 7.72
N VAL A 818 20.80 3.70 8.59
CA VAL A 818 22.08 3.70 9.33
C VAL A 818 22.21 2.44 10.18
N VAL A 819 21.20 2.13 11.00
CA VAL A 819 21.21 0.96 11.89
C VAL A 819 21.29 -0.34 11.09
N TYR A 820 20.48 -0.49 10.04
CA TYR A 820 20.45 -1.71 9.23
C TYR A 820 21.74 -1.90 8.41
N THR A 821 22.35 -0.82 7.94
CA THR A 821 23.66 -0.88 7.27
C THR A 821 24.75 -1.35 8.22
N LYS A 822 24.87 -0.74 9.41
CA LYS A 822 25.85 -1.18 10.43
C LYS A 822 25.60 -2.61 10.87
N ARG A 823 24.34 -2.98 11.05
CA ARG A 823 23.94 -4.36 11.41
C ARG A 823 24.35 -5.36 10.32
N ARG A 824 24.16 -5.01 9.05
CA ARG A 824 24.57 -5.85 7.91
C ARG A 824 26.10 -5.98 7.83
N HIS A 825 26.86 -4.91 8.06
CA HIS A 825 28.31 -4.96 8.16
C HIS A 825 28.76 -5.94 9.24
N ALA A 826 28.14 -5.88 10.44
CA ALA A 826 28.46 -6.78 11.54
C ALA A 826 28.10 -8.24 11.20
N LEU A 827 26.94 -8.47 10.57
CA LEU A 827 26.44 -9.79 10.24
C LEU A 827 27.29 -10.47 9.15
N MET A 828 27.70 -9.73 8.12
CA MET A 828 28.51 -10.23 7.01
C MET A 828 30.01 -10.24 7.28
N GLY A 829 30.46 -9.58 8.36
CA GLY A 829 31.88 -9.39 8.67
C GLY A 829 32.59 -8.36 7.75
N GLU A 830 31.85 -7.75 6.80
CA GLU A 830 32.35 -6.74 5.92
C GLU A 830 32.30 -5.37 6.59
N ARG A 831 33.31 -4.51 6.36
CA ARG A 831 33.37 -3.11 6.85
C ARG A 831 33.23 -2.90 8.38
N ILE A 832 33.07 -3.95 9.17
CA ILE A 832 32.89 -3.84 10.63
C ILE A 832 34.09 -3.13 11.29
N GLY A 833 35.32 -3.34 10.78
CA GLY A 833 36.49 -2.63 11.26
C GLY A 833 36.39 -1.12 11.13
N MET A 834 35.80 -0.63 10.04
CA MET A 834 35.54 0.80 9.83
C MET A 834 34.49 1.32 10.81
N ASP A 835 33.37 0.62 10.95
CA ASP A 835 32.34 1.01 11.91
C ASP A 835 32.89 1.12 13.34
N ILE A 836 33.82 0.22 13.72
CA ILE A 836 34.52 0.27 15.01
C ILE A 836 35.42 1.51 15.11
N VAL A 837 36.16 1.82 14.06
CA VAL A 837 37.02 3.03 14.01
C VAL A 837 36.18 4.28 14.17
N ASP A 838 35.08 4.39 13.45
CA ASP A 838 34.15 5.52 13.56
C ASP A 838 33.54 5.63 14.97
N MET A 839 33.15 4.51 15.57
CA MET A 839 32.64 4.49 16.94
C MET A 839 33.70 4.94 17.96
N ILE A 840 34.96 4.52 17.81
CA ILE A 840 36.05 4.95 18.68
C ILE A 840 36.26 6.45 18.51
N TRP A 841 36.31 6.97 17.28
CA TRP A 841 36.40 8.39 16.99
C TRP A 841 35.30 9.20 17.64
N GLU A 842 34.05 8.80 17.44
CA GLU A 842 32.88 9.47 18.03
C GLU A 842 32.96 9.52 19.58
N ARG A 843 33.40 8.43 20.21
CA ARG A 843 33.58 8.38 21.67
C ARG A 843 34.72 9.25 22.14
N CYS A 844 35.84 9.29 21.45
CA CYS A 844 36.95 10.19 21.73
C CYS A 844 36.51 11.65 21.62
N TYR A 845 35.82 11.99 20.53
CA TYR A 845 35.31 13.34 20.30
C TYR A 845 34.35 13.79 21.41
N ASN A 846 33.36 12.96 21.74
CA ASN A 846 32.37 13.26 22.77
C ASN A 846 33.00 13.38 24.18
N ALA A 847 33.97 12.54 24.50
CA ALA A 847 34.66 12.59 25.79
C ALA A 847 35.41 13.91 26.02
N VAL A 848 36.07 14.46 25.01
CA VAL A 848 36.77 15.74 25.14
C VAL A 848 35.84 16.97 25.14
N GLN A 849 34.57 16.80 24.73
CA GLN A 849 33.58 17.89 24.82
C GLN A 849 33.00 18.13 26.22
N GLN A 850 33.31 17.23 27.18
CA GLN A 850 32.85 17.37 28.56
C GLN A 850 33.22 18.73 29.16
N PRO A 851 32.42 19.28 30.12
CA PRO A 851 32.64 20.63 30.68
C PRO A 851 33.94 20.77 31.46
N THR A 852 34.34 19.71 32.19
CA THR A 852 35.53 19.74 33.03
C THR A 852 36.53 18.66 32.63
N TYR A 853 37.82 18.86 33.05
CA TYR A 853 38.85 17.88 32.79
C TYR A 853 38.59 16.54 33.49
N ASP A 854 38.07 16.59 34.73
CA ASP A 854 37.77 15.39 35.52
C ASP A 854 36.62 14.59 34.86
N ASP A 855 35.61 15.25 34.33
CA ASP A 855 34.51 14.61 33.57
C ASP A 855 35.04 13.95 32.32
N ALA A 856 35.87 14.67 31.55
CA ALA A 856 36.51 14.14 30.34
C ALA A 856 37.40 12.91 30.64
N LYS A 857 38.20 12.98 31.67
CA LYS A 857 39.04 11.87 32.15
C LYS A 857 38.23 10.66 32.57
N MET A 858 37.13 10.88 33.29
CA MET A 858 36.24 9.77 33.73
C MET A 858 35.54 9.16 32.54
N GLU A 859 35.05 9.94 31.60
CA GLU A 859 34.41 9.43 30.38
C GLU A 859 35.40 8.59 29.54
N ILE A 860 36.65 9.06 29.36
CA ILE A 860 37.70 8.30 28.64
C ILE A 860 37.99 7.00 29.36
N LEU A 861 38.12 7.01 30.68
CA LEU A 861 38.37 5.80 31.47
C LEU A 861 37.20 4.80 31.37
N GLN A 862 35.96 5.25 31.48
CA GLN A 862 34.78 4.39 31.49
C GLN A 862 34.48 3.80 30.12
N VAL A 863 34.62 4.61 29.05
CA VAL A 863 34.19 4.23 27.69
C VAL A 863 35.33 3.58 26.90
N LEU A 864 36.57 4.12 27.02
CA LEU A 864 37.71 3.66 26.20
C LEU A 864 38.65 2.72 27.01
N ALA A 865 38.43 2.59 28.32
CA ALA A 865 39.28 1.81 29.25
C ALA A 865 40.77 2.18 29.13
N MET A 866 41.04 3.46 29.08
CA MET A 866 42.41 4.05 29.05
C MET A 866 42.48 5.33 29.87
N GLU A 867 43.69 5.73 30.26
CA GLU A 867 43.94 7.04 30.87
C GLU A 867 43.85 8.16 29.81
N ALA A 868 43.45 9.36 30.25
CA ALA A 868 43.42 10.51 29.33
C ALA A 868 44.87 10.84 28.86
N PRO A 869 45.11 10.93 27.54
CA PRO A 869 46.44 11.14 26.98
C PRO A 869 46.91 12.61 27.03
N PHE A 870 46.17 13.45 27.73
CA PHE A 870 46.47 14.87 27.86
C PHE A 870 46.29 15.34 29.31
N THR A 871 46.96 16.44 29.66
CA THR A 871 46.93 17.03 31.02
C THR A 871 45.78 18.02 31.13
N GLU A 872 45.45 18.45 32.36
CA GLU A 872 44.47 19.50 32.63
C GLU A 872 44.85 20.83 31.94
N GLU A 873 46.17 21.15 31.89
CA GLU A 873 46.66 22.35 31.20
C GLU A 873 46.41 22.26 29.67
N ASP A 874 46.64 21.08 29.10
CA ASP A 874 46.33 20.79 27.70
C ASP A 874 44.82 20.95 27.43
N PHE A 875 43.97 20.42 28.30
CA PHE A 875 42.54 20.48 28.17
C PHE A 875 41.99 21.91 28.14
N ARG A 876 42.65 22.84 28.90
CA ARG A 876 42.30 24.25 28.95
C ARG A 876 42.91 25.07 27.78
N SER A 877 44.03 24.67 27.24
CA SER A 877 44.80 25.47 26.28
C SER A 877 44.70 25.02 24.83
N LYS A 878 44.53 23.73 24.58
CA LYS A 878 44.42 23.15 23.23
C LYS A 878 42.99 23.16 22.71
N LYS A 879 42.86 23.11 21.37
CA LYS A 879 41.55 22.94 20.75
C LYS A 879 40.99 21.56 21.03
N LYS A 880 39.66 21.46 21.19
CA LYS A 880 38.98 20.20 21.44
C LYS A 880 39.21 19.17 20.32
N ASP A 881 39.29 19.60 19.08
CA ASP A 881 39.59 18.75 17.93
C ASP A 881 40.99 18.12 18.02
N ASP A 882 42.00 18.88 18.43
CA ASP A 882 43.36 18.37 18.62
C ASP A 882 43.44 17.34 19.75
N LEU A 883 42.67 17.57 20.84
CA LEU A 883 42.57 16.63 21.95
C LEU A 883 41.80 15.36 21.56
N ALA A 884 40.78 15.49 20.73
CA ALA A 884 40.02 14.35 20.19
C ALA A 884 40.92 13.48 19.31
N GLU A 885 41.71 14.09 18.43
CA GLU A 885 42.67 13.39 17.58
C GLU A 885 43.74 12.68 18.40
N GLN A 886 44.33 13.35 19.42
CA GLN A 886 45.30 12.74 20.31
C GLN A 886 44.71 11.55 21.07
N THR A 887 43.46 11.67 21.56
CA THR A 887 42.76 10.59 22.24
C THR A 887 42.47 9.42 21.33
N PHE A 888 42.08 9.72 20.10
CA PHE A 888 41.78 8.71 19.08
C PHE A 888 43.07 7.91 18.71
N GLN A 889 44.20 8.57 18.52
CA GLN A 889 45.46 7.87 18.20
C GLN A 889 45.88 6.89 19.31
N GLU A 890 45.77 7.30 20.58
CA GLU A 890 46.05 6.40 21.71
C GLU A 890 45.02 5.27 21.86
N ALA A 891 43.72 5.56 21.62
CA ALA A 891 42.69 4.55 21.64
C ALA A 891 42.88 3.51 20.52
N MET A 892 43.25 3.93 19.32
CA MET A 892 43.56 3.03 18.20
C MET A 892 44.81 2.19 18.46
N ALA A 893 45.84 2.77 19.06
CA ALA A 893 47.04 2.04 19.47
C ALA A 893 46.72 0.98 20.55
N LEU A 894 45.83 1.30 21.52
CA LEU A 894 45.35 0.37 22.52
C LEU A 894 44.52 -0.74 21.87
N PHE A 895 43.60 -0.39 20.96
CA PHE A 895 42.78 -1.34 20.20
C PHE A 895 43.64 -2.32 19.42
N LYS A 896 44.63 -1.85 18.70
CA LYS A 896 45.59 -2.67 17.95
C LYS A 896 46.34 -3.66 18.87
N ARG A 897 46.91 -3.17 19.97
CA ARG A 897 47.61 -4.04 20.97
C ARG A 897 46.67 -5.13 21.54
N LYS A 898 45.42 -4.78 21.88
CA LYS A 898 44.45 -5.74 22.37
C LYS A 898 44.09 -6.78 21.31
N THR A 899 43.86 -6.36 20.08
CA THR A 899 43.54 -7.25 18.96
C THR A 899 44.68 -8.24 18.68
N GLU A 900 45.90 -7.75 18.60
CA GLU A 900 47.11 -8.59 18.41
C GLU A 900 47.29 -9.62 19.54
N ARG A 901 47.07 -9.20 20.80
CA ARG A 901 47.15 -10.09 21.95
C ARG A 901 46.02 -11.16 21.91
N MET A 902 44.80 -10.78 21.54
CA MET A 902 43.71 -11.69 21.40
C MET A 902 43.91 -12.69 20.25
N ALA A 903 44.45 -12.24 19.13
CA ALA A 903 44.81 -13.11 18.01
C ALA A 903 45.85 -14.17 18.37
N GLN A 904 46.83 -13.84 19.23
CA GLN A 904 47.77 -14.81 19.72
C GLN A 904 47.16 -15.91 20.63
N ILE A 905 46.11 -15.56 21.35
CA ILE A 905 45.42 -16.46 22.30
C ILE A 905 44.36 -17.32 21.62
N ALA A 906 43.61 -16.77 20.69
CA ALA A 906 42.39 -17.37 20.13
C ALA A 906 42.32 -17.28 18.59
N ASN A 907 43.42 -17.48 17.91
CA ASN A 907 43.54 -17.29 16.45
C ASN A 907 42.56 -18.08 15.54
N PRO A 908 41.85 -19.12 15.87
CA PRO A 908 40.81 -19.64 15.04
C PRO A 908 39.45 -18.92 15.22
N VAL A 909 39.33 -18.06 16.23
CA VAL A 909 38.06 -17.43 16.62
C VAL A 909 38.01 -15.95 16.25
N ILE A 910 39.13 -15.34 16.01
CA ILE A 910 39.27 -13.93 15.61
C ILE A 910 39.78 -13.85 14.17
#